data_6130844acb04887c63cdd1006866c420
#
_entry.id   6130844acb04887c63cdd1006866c420
#
_cell.length_a   1.000
_cell.length_b   1.000
_cell.length_c   1.000
_cell.angle_alpha   90.00
_cell.angle_beta   90.00
_cell.angle_gamma   90.00
#
_symmetry.space_group_name_H-M   'P 1'
#
loop_
_entity.id
_entity.type
_entity.pdbx_description
1 polymer ?
#
loop_
_entity_poly.entity_id
_entity_poly.type
_entity_poly.pdbx_seq_one_letter_code
_entity_poly.pdbx_strand_id
1 'polypeptide(L)'
;MDAKVESHTGKCPVHRGGARRNRDWWPDQLNIQVLHHGSAKADPMGEAFDYAEEFKSLDLDAVIADLHALMTDSQEWWPADFGHYGPLFIRMAWHSAGTYRITDGRGGAGAGQQRFAPLNSWPDNANLDKARRLLWPIKQKYGRKLSWADLMILTGNVALESMGFKTFGFAGGRADVWEPEELYWGPEGTWLGDERYSGERDLQHPLGAVQMGLIYVNPEGPNGNPDPMAAARDIRETFFRMAMNDEETVALIAGGHTFGKTHGAGDPSLLGPEPEGSAIEDQGLGWKSRHGTGFGPDTITGGPEVTWTQMPTKWSNHFFDNLFKYEWEPDTSPAGAKQWKAKGAEATVPDAHDPSRKRVPTMLTTDLALKFDPEYEKISRRFHEHPDQFADAFARAWFKLTHRDMGPKVRYLGPLVPKEDLSWQDPIPAVDHPLVDETDVAALKATILSSGLTVADLVSTAWASASTFRGSDKRGGANGARIRLSPQKDWEVNEPAQLARVLAKLEAIRSEFNESGFGSKKVSLADLIVLAGSAAVEKAAKDAGVEVKVPFAPGRMDASQEQTDAASFAPLEPFVDAFRNFDSGRAFMEAEEALIDRSQLLTLTAPEMAVLLGGLRVLGANRGGVKHGAFTERPGKLTNDFFVNLLDMNIVWQAAGTDGFYEGRDRKTSSVKWTGTRVDLIFGSHSQLRALAEVYACADAQEKFVKDFVAAWVKVMNTDRFDLAR
;
A
#
# COMPACT_ATOMS: atom_id res chain seq x y z
N MET A 1 -40.48 12.29 16.41
CA MET A 1 -40.45 10.87 15.96
C MET A 1 -39.02 10.44 16.04
N ASP A 2 -38.68 9.84 17.18
CA ASP A 2 -37.29 9.44 17.46
C ASP A 2 -36.99 8.14 16.70
N ALA A 3 -36.18 8.21 15.67
CA ALA A 3 -35.61 7.03 15.04
C ALA A 3 -34.52 6.47 15.98
N LYS A 4 -34.82 5.35 16.63
CA LYS A 4 -33.81 4.56 17.32
C LYS A 4 -32.80 4.06 16.30
N VAL A 5 -31.58 4.54 16.40
CA VAL A 5 -30.41 3.93 15.76
C VAL A 5 -30.15 2.64 16.52
N GLU A 6 -30.49 1.51 15.95
CA GLU A 6 -30.02 0.21 16.45
C GLU A 6 -28.54 0.07 16.10
N SER A 7 -27.72 0.06 17.14
CA SER A 7 -26.31 -0.26 17.03
C SER A 7 -26.15 -1.72 16.60
N HIS A 8 -25.74 -1.94 15.37
CA HIS A 8 -25.32 -3.26 14.92
C HIS A 8 -23.97 -3.59 15.58
N THR A 9 -24.04 -4.36 16.65
CA THR A 9 -22.86 -4.98 17.27
C THR A 9 -22.26 -5.96 16.28
N GLY A 10 -21.02 -5.67 15.89
CA GLY A 10 -20.30 -6.41 14.85
C GLY A 10 -20.09 -7.89 15.19
N LYS A 11 -20.67 -8.73 14.34
CA LYS A 11 -20.10 -10.05 14.05
C LYS A 11 -19.55 -9.93 12.64
N CYS A 12 -18.30 -10.34 12.47
CA CYS A 12 -17.67 -10.47 11.16
C CYS A 12 -18.63 -11.21 10.22
N PRO A 13 -19.21 -10.56 9.20
CA PRO A 13 -20.15 -11.22 8.34
C PRO A 13 -19.43 -11.92 7.20
N VAL A 14 -18.85 -13.09 7.48
CA VAL A 14 -18.80 -14.10 6.43
C VAL A 14 -20.22 -14.66 6.32
N HIS A 15 -21.16 -13.81 5.98
CA HIS A 15 -22.45 -14.23 5.54
C HIS A 15 -22.42 -14.39 4.02
N ARG A 16 -22.06 -15.58 3.57
CA ARG A 16 -22.50 -16.15 2.30
C ARG A 16 -24.02 -16.32 2.39
N GLY A 17 -24.76 -15.24 2.38
CA GLY A 17 -26.21 -15.25 2.51
C GLY A 17 -26.82 -14.47 1.38
N GLY A 18 -27.85 -15.01 0.77
CA GLY A 18 -28.89 -14.44 -0.08
C GLY A 18 -28.53 -13.34 -1.11
N ALA A 19 -29.34 -13.24 -2.14
CA ALA A 19 -29.19 -12.18 -3.17
C ALA A 19 -29.19 -10.79 -2.53
N ARG A 20 -28.07 -10.06 -2.62
CA ARG A 20 -27.99 -8.67 -2.15
C ARG A 20 -28.95 -7.78 -2.93
N ARG A 21 -29.48 -6.79 -2.24
CA ARG A 21 -30.40 -5.78 -2.78
C ARG A 21 -29.75 -4.42 -2.66
N ASN A 22 -30.16 -3.46 -3.52
CA ASN A 22 -29.67 -2.09 -3.40
C ASN A 22 -29.90 -1.48 -2.01
N ARG A 23 -30.94 -1.91 -1.29
CA ARG A 23 -31.21 -1.53 0.10
C ARG A 23 -30.11 -1.96 1.09
N ASP A 24 -29.30 -2.94 0.75
CA ASP A 24 -28.22 -3.42 1.62
C ASP A 24 -27.07 -2.41 1.63
N TRP A 25 -27.00 -1.55 0.63
CA TRP A 25 -26.06 -0.43 0.56
C TRP A 25 -26.73 0.94 0.82
N TRP A 26 -28.05 1.02 0.70
CA TRP A 26 -28.73 2.31 0.89
C TRP A 26 -28.87 2.67 2.38
N PRO A 27 -28.55 3.91 2.82
CA PRO A 27 -28.10 5.06 2.02
C PRO A 27 -26.63 5.04 1.59
N ASP A 28 -25.81 4.18 2.18
CA ASP A 28 -24.37 4.04 1.91
C ASP A 28 -24.17 3.13 0.70
N GLN A 29 -24.27 3.67 -0.48
CA GLN A 29 -24.13 2.90 -1.72
C GLN A 29 -22.75 2.24 -1.85
N LEU A 30 -22.65 1.23 -2.73
CA LEU A 30 -21.37 0.66 -3.14
C LEU A 30 -20.40 1.80 -3.52
N ASN A 31 -19.27 1.91 -2.80
CA ASN A 31 -18.40 3.07 -2.88
C ASN A 31 -17.53 3.06 -4.13
N ILE A 32 -18.05 3.62 -5.23
CA ILE A 32 -17.27 3.84 -6.45
C ILE A 32 -16.59 5.22 -6.49
N GLN A 33 -16.76 6.06 -5.46
CA GLN A 33 -16.10 7.36 -5.38
C GLN A 33 -14.57 7.24 -5.34
N VAL A 34 -14.07 6.17 -4.74
CA VAL A 34 -12.63 5.87 -4.69
C VAL A 34 -11.97 5.82 -6.09
N LEU A 35 -12.73 5.56 -7.15
CA LEU A 35 -12.24 5.56 -8.53
C LEU A 35 -12.16 6.96 -9.16
N HIS A 36 -12.58 7.99 -8.44
CA HIS A 36 -12.47 9.39 -8.85
C HIS A 36 -11.34 10.14 -8.15
N HIS A 37 -10.71 9.52 -7.14
CA HIS A 37 -9.58 10.10 -6.42
C HIS A 37 -8.36 10.26 -7.33
N GLY A 38 -7.54 11.27 -7.05
CA GLY A 38 -6.35 11.58 -7.83
C GLY A 38 -6.67 12.10 -9.24
N SER A 39 -7.86 12.66 -9.45
CA SER A 39 -8.20 13.28 -10.73
C SER A 39 -7.22 14.40 -11.09
N ALA A 40 -6.67 14.38 -12.31
CA ALA A 40 -5.79 15.44 -12.81
C ALA A 40 -6.43 16.84 -12.73
N LYS A 41 -7.77 16.92 -12.75
CA LYS A 41 -8.49 18.20 -12.57
C LYS A 41 -8.48 18.72 -11.14
N ALA A 42 -8.25 17.86 -10.16
CA ALA A 42 -8.14 18.22 -8.74
C ALA A 42 -6.69 18.49 -8.33
N ASP A 43 -5.72 18.21 -9.20
CA ASP A 43 -4.30 18.47 -8.93
C ASP A 43 -3.98 19.96 -9.15
N PRO A 44 -3.63 20.71 -8.09
CA PRO A 44 -3.30 22.13 -8.21
C PRO A 44 -2.01 22.42 -8.98
N MET A 45 -1.17 21.39 -9.21
CA MET A 45 0.07 21.53 -9.99
C MET A 45 -0.21 21.44 -11.51
N GLY A 46 -1.35 20.87 -11.91
CA GLY A 46 -1.78 20.72 -13.30
C GLY A 46 -1.16 19.51 -14.01
N GLU A 47 -1.80 19.08 -15.12
CA GLU A 47 -1.47 17.86 -15.85
C GLU A 47 -0.03 17.79 -16.41
N ALA A 48 0.59 18.96 -16.67
CA ALA A 48 1.94 19.04 -17.22
C ALA A 48 3.05 18.96 -16.15
N PHE A 49 2.69 18.91 -14.87
CA PHE A 49 3.66 18.87 -13.79
C PHE A 49 4.24 17.47 -13.64
N ASP A 50 5.56 17.37 -13.69
CA ASP A 50 6.32 16.15 -13.42
C ASP A 50 7.25 16.38 -12.22
N TYR A 51 6.90 15.80 -11.08
CA TYR A 51 7.68 15.93 -9.86
C TYR A 51 9.10 15.34 -10.01
N ALA A 52 9.26 14.27 -10.77
CA ALA A 52 10.57 13.65 -10.95
C ALA A 52 11.53 14.59 -11.70
N GLU A 53 11.03 15.34 -12.70
CA GLU A 53 11.83 16.33 -13.41
C GLU A 53 12.12 17.55 -12.52
N GLU A 54 11.16 18.02 -11.73
CA GLU A 54 11.40 19.12 -10.78
C GLU A 54 12.44 18.74 -9.72
N PHE A 55 12.34 17.53 -9.14
CA PHE A 55 13.29 17.04 -8.14
C PHE A 55 14.73 16.96 -8.67
N LYS A 56 14.94 16.60 -9.93
CA LYS A 56 16.27 16.58 -10.56
C LYS A 56 16.96 17.95 -10.56
N SER A 57 16.18 19.02 -10.49
CA SER A 57 16.68 20.40 -10.41
C SER A 57 16.94 20.91 -8.98
N LEU A 58 16.68 20.06 -7.97
CA LEU A 58 16.84 20.40 -6.56
C LEU A 58 18.32 20.33 -6.16
N ASP A 59 18.79 21.37 -5.47
CA ASP A 59 20.06 21.33 -4.74
C ASP A 59 19.85 20.59 -3.41
N LEU A 60 20.04 19.25 -3.44
CA LEU A 60 19.81 18.40 -2.29
C LEU A 60 20.79 18.69 -1.14
N ASP A 61 22.03 19.07 -1.45
CA ASP A 61 23.02 19.39 -0.42
C ASP A 61 22.63 20.64 0.35
N ALA A 62 22.06 21.64 -0.34
CA ALA A 62 21.52 22.83 0.31
C ALA A 62 20.32 22.51 1.22
N VAL A 63 19.43 21.61 0.80
CA VAL A 63 18.32 21.12 1.66
C VAL A 63 18.86 20.44 2.92
N ILE A 64 19.83 19.56 2.76
CA ILE A 64 20.47 18.85 3.88
C ILE A 64 21.14 19.81 4.85
N ALA A 65 21.83 20.84 4.34
CA ALA A 65 22.44 21.87 5.17
C ALA A 65 21.38 22.67 5.98
N ASP A 66 20.28 23.04 5.35
CA ASP A 66 19.16 23.74 6.04
C ASP A 66 18.52 22.84 7.11
N LEU A 67 18.35 21.55 6.82
CA LEU A 67 17.83 20.60 7.79
C LEU A 67 18.80 20.38 8.97
N HIS A 68 20.10 20.28 8.73
CA HIS A 68 21.10 20.21 9.80
C HIS A 68 21.05 21.46 10.70
N ALA A 69 20.92 22.64 10.13
CA ALA A 69 20.80 23.88 10.89
C ALA A 69 19.54 23.88 11.78
N LEU A 70 18.41 23.40 11.24
CA LEU A 70 17.16 23.30 11.99
C LEU A 70 17.24 22.35 13.19
N MET A 71 18.05 21.29 13.14
CA MET A 71 18.10 20.27 14.20
C MET A 71 18.36 20.85 15.59
N THR A 72 19.13 21.91 15.69
CA THR A 72 19.52 22.54 16.97
C THR A 72 19.03 23.99 17.11
N ASP A 73 18.29 24.51 16.13
CA ASP A 73 17.67 25.83 16.20
C ASP A 73 16.34 25.76 16.96
N SER A 74 16.45 25.62 18.29
CA SER A 74 15.30 25.45 19.17
C SER A 74 14.41 26.69 19.22
N GLN A 75 13.14 26.56 18.83
CA GLN A 75 12.17 27.64 18.76
C GLN A 75 11.47 27.86 20.11
N GLU A 76 11.28 29.12 20.51
CA GLU A 76 10.61 29.45 21.78
C GLU A 76 9.17 28.91 21.87
N TRP A 77 8.46 28.87 20.74
CA TRP A 77 7.07 28.40 20.69
C TRP A 77 6.95 26.87 20.77
N TRP A 78 8.02 26.13 20.50
CA TRP A 78 8.13 24.65 20.60
C TRP A 78 9.58 24.26 20.87
N PRO A 79 10.06 24.39 22.13
CA PRO A 79 11.45 24.07 22.47
C PRO A 79 11.81 22.60 22.24
N ALA A 80 13.01 22.36 21.72
CA ALA A 80 13.51 21.05 21.44
C ALA A 80 13.87 20.28 22.72
N ASP A 81 13.43 19.04 22.86
CA ASP A 81 13.87 18.13 23.91
C ASP A 81 15.38 17.90 23.79
N PHE A 82 16.10 17.96 24.89
CA PHE A 82 17.57 17.82 24.94
C PHE A 82 18.31 18.80 23.99
N GLY A 83 17.64 19.90 23.59
CA GLY A 83 18.18 20.88 22.65
C GLY A 83 18.30 20.41 21.20
N HIS A 84 17.61 19.34 20.80
CA HIS A 84 17.75 18.77 19.47
C HIS A 84 16.42 18.20 18.94
N TYR A 85 15.94 18.68 17.79
CA TYR A 85 14.69 18.21 17.18
C TYR A 85 14.77 16.80 16.55
N GLY A 86 15.96 16.23 16.41
CA GLY A 86 16.16 14.94 15.75
C GLY A 86 15.18 13.85 16.18
N PRO A 87 14.98 13.58 17.47
CA PRO A 87 14.04 12.56 17.92
C PRO A 87 12.59 12.81 17.47
N LEU A 88 12.14 14.08 17.49
CA LEU A 88 10.82 14.45 16.98
C LEU A 88 10.69 14.19 15.47
N PHE A 89 11.73 14.49 14.70
CA PHE A 89 11.73 14.29 13.25
C PHE A 89 11.89 12.81 12.86
N ILE A 90 12.65 12.01 13.62
CA ILE A 90 12.68 10.54 13.45
C ILE A 90 11.27 9.98 13.64
N ARG A 91 10.57 10.37 14.71
CA ARG A 91 9.21 9.94 14.97
C ARG A 91 8.25 10.38 13.84
N MET A 92 8.37 11.59 13.33
CA MET A 92 7.56 12.06 12.19
C MET A 92 7.79 11.20 10.93
N ALA A 93 9.03 10.91 10.56
CA ALA A 93 9.36 10.08 9.42
C ALA A 93 8.88 8.64 9.59
N TRP A 94 9.09 8.06 10.78
CA TRP A 94 8.58 6.73 11.12
C TRP A 94 7.06 6.66 11.00
N HIS A 95 6.33 7.62 11.59
CA HIS A 95 4.88 7.65 11.57
C HIS A 95 4.30 8.02 10.19
N SER A 96 5.08 8.62 9.31
CA SER A 96 4.71 8.76 7.89
C SER A 96 4.76 7.41 7.17
N ALA A 97 5.77 6.58 7.47
CA ALA A 97 6.03 5.32 6.79
C ALA A 97 5.31 4.13 7.42
N GLY A 98 5.12 4.13 8.75
CA GLY A 98 4.61 2.99 9.52
C GLY A 98 3.14 2.66 9.30
N THR A 99 2.40 3.43 8.53
CA THR A 99 1.04 3.13 8.10
C THR A 99 0.97 2.16 6.92
N TYR A 100 2.12 1.80 6.32
CA TYR A 100 2.17 0.86 5.21
C TYR A 100 1.62 -0.51 5.57
N ARG A 101 0.81 -1.09 4.67
CA ARG A 101 0.22 -2.42 4.80
C ARG A 101 0.66 -3.30 3.64
N ILE A 102 1.36 -4.40 3.92
CA ILE A 102 1.83 -5.33 2.88
C ILE A 102 0.67 -5.99 2.12
N THR A 103 -0.49 -6.17 2.76
CA THR A 103 -1.65 -6.87 2.21
C THR A 103 -2.21 -6.20 0.96
N ASP A 104 -2.32 -4.87 0.96
CA ASP A 104 -2.85 -4.08 -0.17
C ASP A 104 -1.90 -2.96 -0.64
N GLY A 105 -0.74 -2.81 -0.01
CA GLY A 105 0.25 -1.81 -0.35
C GLY A 105 -0.13 -0.37 -0.02
N ARG A 106 -1.27 -0.15 0.63
CA ARG A 106 -1.75 1.19 1.01
C ARG A 106 -1.05 1.69 2.27
N GLY A 107 -1.23 2.97 2.56
CA GLY A 107 -0.49 3.67 3.61
C GLY A 107 0.94 3.98 3.18
N GLY A 108 1.83 4.24 4.15
CA GLY A 108 3.23 4.55 3.90
C GLY A 108 3.52 6.01 3.63
N ALA A 109 4.77 6.28 3.28
CA ALA A 109 5.32 7.62 3.15
C ALA A 109 5.16 8.24 1.74
N GLY A 110 4.74 7.43 0.75
CA GLY A 110 4.87 7.72 -0.67
C GLY A 110 4.11 8.94 -1.20
N ALA A 111 3.14 9.47 -0.43
CA ALA A 111 2.25 10.54 -0.87
C ALA A 111 2.06 11.68 0.15
N GLY A 112 2.78 11.65 1.28
CA GLY A 112 2.70 12.68 2.31
C GLY A 112 1.35 12.68 3.06
N GLN A 113 0.73 11.55 3.24
CA GLN A 113 -0.62 11.36 3.81
C GLN A 113 -0.73 11.81 5.28
N GLN A 114 0.36 11.88 6.02
CA GLN A 114 0.36 12.37 7.42
C GLN A 114 -0.19 13.82 7.55
N ARG A 115 -0.30 14.55 6.45
CA ARG A 115 -0.88 15.92 6.42
C ARG A 115 -2.40 15.93 6.53
N PHE A 116 -3.06 14.80 6.24
CA PHE A 116 -4.50 14.70 6.08
C PHE A 116 -5.17 13.90 7.19
N ALA A 117 -6.45 14.17 7.42
CA ALA A 117 -7.29 13.32 8.24
C ALA A 117 -7.39 11.90 7.63
N PRO A 118 -7.51 10.85 8.48
CA PRO A 118 -7.50 10.90 9.94
C PRO A 118 -6.09 10.91 10.54
N LEU A 119 -5.03 10.67 9.74
CA LEU A 119 -3.66 10.45 10.22
C LEU A 119 -3.09 11.64 10.99
N ASN A 120 -3.37 12.87 10.53
CA ASN A 120 -2.93 14.09 11.22
C ASN A 120 -3.51 14.22 12.63
N SER A 121 -4.56 13.48 12.93
CA SER A 121 -5.34 13.55 14.19
C SER A 121 -5.32 12.27 15.02
N TRP A 122 -4.58 11.25 14.60
CA TRP A 122 -4.39 10.06 15.42
C TRP A 122 -3.67 10.40 16.74
N PRO A 123 -4.10 9.83 17.88
CA PRO A 123 -3.44 10.06 19.17
C PRO A 123 -1.94 9.76 19.14
N ASP A 124 -1.54 8.73 18.42
CA ASP A 124 -0.13 8.36 18.26
C ASP A 124 0.68 9.38 17.43
N ASN A 125 0.01 10.26 16.70
CA ASN A 125 0.60 11.37 15.95
C ASN A 125 0.58 12.71 16.72
N ALA A 126 0.26 12.68 18.03
CA ALA A 126 0.23 13.88 18.85
C ALA A 126 1.54 14.67 18.73
N ASN A 127 1.41 15.98 18.50
CA ASN A 127 2.49 16.95 18.32
C ASN A 127 3.34 16.79 17.04
N LEU A 128 3.01 15.90 16.11
CA LEU A 128 3.68 15.85 14.78
C LEU A 128 3.21 16.97 13.83
N ASP A 129 2.10 17.62 14.12
CA ASP A 129 1.70 18.88 13.50
C ASP A 129 2.75 19.98 13.74
N LYS A 130 3.37 20.03 14.94
CA LYS A 130 4.49 20.94 15.24
C LYS A 130 5.75 20.58 14.45
N ALA A 131 6.04 19.28 14.28
CA ALA A 131 7.17 18.84 13.44
C ALA A 131 7.02 19.35 12.00
N ARG A 132 5.83 19.19 11.41
CA ARG A 132 5.55 19.72 10.06
C ARG A 132 5.59 21.25 10.02
N ARG A 133 5.14 21.94 11.07
CA ARG A 133 5.20 23.40 11.15
C ARG A 133 6.64 23.89 11.23
N LEU A 134 7.53 23.23 11.93
CA LEU A 134 8.96 23.53 11.98
C LEU A 134 9.64 23.38 10.61
N LEU A 135 9.15 22.48 9.76
CA LEU A 135 9.65 22.26 8.40
C LEU A 135 9.12 23.27 7.36
N TRP A 136 8.06 24.02 7.68
CA TRP A 136 7.43 24.90 6.71
C TRP A 136 8.39 25.91 6.04
N PRO A 137 9.32 26.58 6.76
CA PRO A 137 10.26 27.50 6.12
C PRO A 137 11.13 26.81 5.06
N ILE A 138 11.54 25.57 5.28
CA ILE A 138 12.32 24.78 4.31
C ILE A 138 11.43 24.40 3.12
N LYS A 139 10.23 23.87 3.37
CA LYS A 139 9.26 23.56 2.31
C LYS A 139 8.95 24.79 1.45
N GLN A 140 8.76 25.95 2.07
CA GLN A 140 8.50 27.21 1.39
C GLN A 140 9.69 27.64 0.50
N LYS A 141 10.92 27.48 1.00
CA LYS A 141 12.14 27.83 0.27
C LYS A 141 12.34 27.02 -1.00
N TYR A 142 12.10 25.70 -0.95
CA TYR A 142 12.34 24.81 -2.08
C TYR A 142 11.08 24.56 -2.94
N GLY A 143 9.91 24.89 -2.44
CA GLY A 143 8.65 24.92 -3.18
C GLY A 143 8.31 23.59 -3.85
N ARG A 144 8.01 23.64 -5.16
CA ARG A 144 7.56 22.47 -5.94
C ARG A 144 8.66 21.44 -6.23
N LYS A 145 9.94 21.81 -6.06
CA LYS A 145 11.07 20.90 -6.27
C LYS A 145 11.22 19.86 -5.16
N LEU A 146 10.60 20.08 -4.00
CA LEU A 146 10.66 19.22 -2.83
C LEU A 146 9.25 18.96 -2.30
N SER A 147 8.75 17.75 -2.48
CA SER A 147 7.45 17.33 -1.93
C SER A 147 7.48 17.27 -0.40
N TRP A 148 6.34 17.34 0.25
CA TRP A 148 6.22 17.06 1.67
C TRP A 148 6.59 15.60 1.98
N ALA A 149 6.23 14.69 1.10
CA ALA A 149 6.54 13.27 1.25
C ALA A 149 8.05 13.04 1.32
N ASP A 150 8.82 13.59 0.37
CA ASP A 150 10.28 13.48 0.39
C ASP A 150 10.91 14.28 1.53
N LEU A 151 10.40 15.49 1.84
CA LEU A 151 10.92 16.31 2.93
C LEU A 151 10.81 15.61 4.28
N MET A 152 9.68 15.00 4.60
CA MET A 152 9.48 14.31 5.89
C MET A 152 10.45 13.13 6.06
N ILE A 153 10.68 12.36 5.00
CA ILE A 153 11.59 11.21 5.05
C ILE A 153 13.06 11.67 5.07
N LEU A 154 13.43 12.63 4.23
CA LEU A 154 14.79 13.20 4.24
C LEU A 154 15.13 13.79 5.60
N THR A 155 14.17 14.47 6.23
CA THR A 155 14.36 15.04 7.57
C THR A 155 14.66 13.97 8.61
N GLY A 156 13.97 12.81 8.54
CA GLY A 156 14.28 11.66 9.42
C GLY A 156 15.70 11.13 9.23
N ASN A 157 16.17 11.03 7.98
CA ASN A 157 17.55 10.64 7.68
C ASN A 157 18.58 11.65 8.22
N VAL A 158 18.39 12.93 7.92
CA VAL A 158 19.28 13.99 8.41
C VAL A 158 19.28 14.04 9.94
N ALA A 159 18.13 13.80 10.58
CA ALA A 159 18.04 13.69 12.04
C ALA A 159 18.94 12.57 12.60
N LEU A 160 18.85 11.36 12.03
CA LEU A 160 19.70 10.23 12.40
C LEU A 160 21.18 10.56 12.21
N GLU A 161 21.55 11.12 11.05
CA GLU A 161 22.95 11.47 10.73
C GLU A 161 23.50 12.57 11.63
N SER A 162 22.69 13.57 11.95
CA SER A 162 23.10 14.67 12.86
C SER A 162 23.37 14.18 14.29
N MET A 163 22.80 13.04 14.67
CA MET A 163 23.04 12.39 15.97
C MET A 163 24.07 11.26 15.89
N GLY A 164 24.83 11.18 14.79
CA GLY A 164 25.98 10.29 14.62
C GLY A 164 25.65 8.89 14.09
N PHE A 165 24.44 8.65 13.60
CA PHE A 165 24.10 7.40 12.93
C PHE A 165 24.33 7.53 11.43
N LYS A 166 24.89 6.50 10.80
CA LYS A 166 25.07 6.44 9.35
C LYS A 166 23.88 5.71 8.71
N THR A 167 23.05 6.42 7.98
CA THR A 167 21.92 5.83 7.24
C THR A 167 22.39 4.99 6.05
N PHE A 168 21.54 4.08 5.58
CA PHE A 168 21.84 3.26 4.38
C PHE A 168 21.77 4.08 3.08
N GLY A 169 20.95 5.12 3.06
CA GLY A 169 20.77 6.03 1.95
C GLY A 169 19.42 6.72 1.96
N PHE A 170 19.14 7.44 0.87
CA PHE A 170 17.88 8.11 0.62
C PHE A 170 17.57 8.13 -0.88
N ALA A 171 16.32 7.93 -1.23
CA ALA A 171 15.80 8.19 -2.56
C ALA A 171 14.65 9.21 -2.49
N GLY A 172 14.71 10.22 -3.34
CA GLY A 172 13.58 11.07 -3.65
C GLY A 172 12.67 10.45 -4.71
N GLY A 173 11.57 11.13 -5.04
CA GLY A 173 10.63 10.71 -6.08
C GLY A 173 9.22 10.42 -5.57
N ARG A 174 8.92 10.74 -4.30
CA ARG A 174 7.58 10.68 -3.72
C ARG A 174 6.82 11.95 -4.09
N ALA A 175 5.88 11.86 -5.01
CA ALA A 175 5.02 12.99 -5.36
C ALA A 175 3.96 13.20 -4.28
N ASP A 176 3.67 14.46 -3.94
CA ASP A 176 2.56 14.80 -3.05
C ASP A 176 1.21 14.51 -3.70
N VAL A 177 0.23 14.19 -2.87
CA VAL A 177 -1.20 14.21 -3.22
C VAL A 177 -1.90 15.36 -2.49
N TRP A 178 -3.12 15.71 -2.92
CA TRP A 178 -3.84 16.90 -2.48
C TRP A 178 -5.15 16.57 -1.76
N GLU A 179 -5.40 15.27 -1.54
CA GLU A 179 -6.57 14.74 -0.86
C GLU A 179 -6.18 13.53 -0.02
N PRO A 180 -6.93 13.21 1.05
CA PRO A 180 -6.67 12.02 1.86
C PRO A 180 -6.90 10.76 1.05
N GLU A 181 -6.08 9.72 1.30
CA GLU A 181 -6.32 8.39 0.78
C GLU A 181 -7.52 7.75 1.50
N GLU A 182 -8.49 7.26 0.76
CA GLU A 182 -9.58 6.50 1.34
C GLU A 182 -9.13 5.08 1.70
N LEU A 183 -8.83 4.89 2.98
CA LEU A 183 -8.47 3.61 3.55
C LEU A 183 -9.53 3.11 4.53
N TYR A 184 -9.73 1.80 4.54
CA TYR A 184 -10.42 1.16 5.64
C TYR A 184 -9.46 1.00 6.83
N TRP A 185 -9.73 1.71 7.93
CA TRP A 185 -8.90 1.71 9.13
C TRP A 185 -9.41 0.78 10.23
N GLY A 186 -10.53 0.14 10.00
CA GLY A 186 -11.15 -0.78 10.94
C GLY A 186 -12.52 -0.32 11.45
N PRO A 187 -13.23 -1.19 12.18
CA PRO A 187 -14.62 -0.98 12.56
C PRO A 187 -14.83 -0.08 13.78
N GLU A 188 -13.77 0.28 14.51
CA GLU A 188 -13.92 1.05 15.75
C GLU A 188 -14.40 2.47 15.47
N GLY A 189 -15.40 2.91 16.24
CA GLY A 189 -15.89 4.29 16.26
C GLY A 189 -15.14 5.21 17.23
N THR A 190 -14.16 4.69 17.96
CA THR A 190 -13.39 5.43 18.96
C THR A 190 -11.89 5.16 18.81
N TRP A 191 -11.06 6.19 19.10
CA TRP A 191 -9.63 6.03 19.14
C TRP A 191 -9.19 5.04 20.23
N LEU A 192 -8.16 4.26 19.95
CA LEU A 192 -7.58 3.28 20.86
C LEU A 192 -8.55 2.15 21.26
N GLY A 193 -9.60 1.94 20.50
CA GLY A 193 -10.49 0.78 20.63
C GLY A 193 -9.76 -0.51 20.26
N ASP A 194 -10.25 -1.67 20.73
CA ASP A 194 -9.66 -2.99 20.56
C ASP A 194 -10.66 -3.98 19.96
N GLU A 195 -11.52 -3.52 19.07
CA GLU A 195 -12.59 -4.31 18.44
C GLU A 195 -12.13 -5.05 17.15
N ARG A 196 -10.87 -4.88 16.76
CA ARG A 196 -10.30 -5.38 15.49
C ARG A 196 -9.94 -6.84 15.52
N TYR A 197 -9.87 -7.42 16.72
CA TYR A 197 -9.41 -8.78 16.91
C TYR A 197 -10.55 -9.78 16.94
N SER A 198 -10.26 -11.00 16.47
CA SER A 198 -11.10 -12.18 16.66
C SER A 198 -10.28 -13.32 17.26
N GLY A 199 -10.94 -14.30 17.86
CA GLY A 199 -10.29 -15.49 18.42
C GLY A 199 -9.15 -15.16 19.40
N GLU A 200 -7.96 -15.68 19.12
CA GLU A 200 -6.74 -15.49 19.91
C GLU A 200 -5.94 -14.24 19.47
N ARG A 201 -6.60 -13.11 19.21
CA ARG A 201 -6.05 -11.85 18.72
C ARG A 201 -5.60 -11.92 17.25
N ASP A 202 -6.42 -12.55 16.41
CA ASP A 202 -6.24 -12.49 14.96
C ASP A 202 -6.71 -11.12 14.46
N LEU A 203 -5.79 -10.33 13.94
CA LEU A 203 -6.09 -9.00 13.41
C LEU A 203 -6.78 -9.11 12.05
N GLN A 204 -7.92 -8.43 11.91
CA GLN A 204 -8.69 -8.40 10.67
C GLN A 204 -7.85 -7.92 9.48
N HIS A 205 -7.97 -8.58 8.35
CA HIS A 205 -7.45 -8.07 7.08
C HIS A 205 -8.34 -6.93 6.54
N PRO A 206 -7.76 -5.87 5.93
CA PRO A 206 -6.34 -5.63 5.61
C PRO A 206 -5.58 -4.80 6.65
N LEU A 207 -6.07 -4.68 7.90
CA LEU A 207 -5.55 -3.76 8.90
C LEU A 207 -4.05 -3.95 9.15
N GLY A 208 -3.32 -2.85 9.32
CA GLY A 208 -1.90 -2.83 9.64
C GLY A 208 -1.64 -2.62 11.14
N ALA A 209 -2.36 -1.67 11.76
CA ALA A 209 -2.19 -1.34 13.16
C ALA A 209 -3.11 -2.18 14.06
N VAL A 210 -2.66 -2.50 15.27
CA VAL A 210 -3.40 -3.32 16.23
C VAL A 210 -4.57 -2.60 16.90
N GLN A 211 -4.52 -1.28 16.96
CA GLN A 211 -5.60 -0.43 17.51
C GLN A 211 -5.80 0.79 16.61
N MET A 212 -7.05 1.25 16.49
CA MET A 212 -7.37 2.50 15.81
C MET A 212 -6.63 3.67 16.46
N GLY A 213 -5.95 4.48 15.63
CA GLY A 213 -5.21 5.64 16.13
C GLY A 213 -3.79 5.34 16.64
N LEU A 214 -3.34 4.08 16.61
CA LEU A 214 -1.93 3.67 16.81
C LEU A 214 -1.30 3.27 15.48
N ILE A 215 -0.03 3.66 15.27
CA ILE A 215 0.70 3.25 14.05
C ILE A 215 1.12 1.78 14.14
N TYR A 216 1.43 1.29 15.36
CA TYR A 216 1.91 -0.08 15.56
C TYR A 216 1.23 -0.74 16.77
N VAL A 217 1.80 -0.73 17.98
CA VAL A 217 1.31 -1.50 19.13
C VAL A 217 1.11 -0.62 20.36
N ASN A 218 0.24 -1.06 21.27
CA ASN A 218 0.05 -0.39 22.54
C ASN A 218 1.32 -0.53 23.42
N PRO A 219 2.00 0.59 23.77
CA PRO A 219 3.24 0.55 24.55
C PRO A 219 3.08 0.00 25.96
N GLU A 220 1.85 0.03 26.49
CA GLU A 220 1.51 -0.53 27.79
C GLU A 220 1.29 -2.05 27.77
N GLY A 221 1.29 -2.65 26.57
CA GLY A 221 0.91 -4.03 26.30
C GLY A 221 -0.52 -4.17 25.78
N PRO A 222 -0.91 -5.37 25.29
CA PRO A 222 -2.24 -5.62 24.74
C PRO A 222 -3.35 -5.21 25.70
N ASN A 223 -4.29 -4.38 25.25
CA ASN A 223 -5.38 -3.83 26.07
C ASN A 223 -4.89 -3.09 27.33
N GLY A 224 -3.68 -2.51 27.29
CA GLY A 224 -3.07 -1.88 28.45
C GLY A 224 -2.66 -2.87 29.54
N ASN A 225 -2.53 -4.17 29.24
CA ASN A 225 -2.01 -5.16 30.17
C ASN A 225 -0.48 -5.29 30.02
N PRO A 226 0.31 -5.05 31.08
CA PRO A 226 1.76 -4.99 30.99
C PRO A 226 2.42 -6.39 30.95
N ASP A 227 2.08 -7.17 29.93
CA ASP A 227 2.64 -8.49 29.65
C ASP A 227 3.57 -8.43 28.44
N PRO A 228 4.92 -8.50 28.61
CA PRO A 228 5.87 -8.45 27.51
C PRO A 228 5.73 -9.60 26.51
N MET A 229 5.32 -10.79 26.94
CA MET A 229 5.13 -11.94 26.04
C MET A 229 3.90 -11.78 25.16
N ALA A 230 2.81 -11.25 25.74
CA ALA A 230 1.63 -10.91 24.95
C ALA A 230 1.91 -9.74 23.99
N ALA A 231 2.69 -8.74 24.42
CA ALA A 231 3.12 -7.63 23.57
C ALA A 231 3.97 -8.11 22.37
N ALA A 232 4.83 -9.14 22.56
CA ALA A 232 5.65 -9.70 21.47
C ALA A 232 4.80 -10.24 20.31
N ARG A 233 3.61 -10.80 20.60
CA ARG A 233 2.67 -11.27 19.55
C ARG A 233 2.14 -10.11 18.73
N ASP A 234 1.66 -9.06 19.38
CA ASP A 234 1.13 -7.87 18.70
C ASP A 234 2.22 -7.16 17.88
N ILE A 235 3.44 -7.07 18.43
CA ILE A 235 4.61 -6.52 17.73
C ILE A 235 4.87 -7.32 16.46
N ARG A 236 4.98 -8.65 16.55
CA ARG A 236 5.28 -9.51 15.39
C ARG A 236 4.22 -9.41 14.33
N GLU A 237 2.93 -9.45 14.70
CA GLU A 237 1.82 -9.31 13.77
C GLU A 237 1.84 -7.96 13.04
N THR A 238 1.98 -6.86 13.79
CA THR A 238 1.96 -5.51 13.22
C THR A 238 3.17 -5.26 12.32
N PHE A 239 4.38 -5.59 12.79
CA PHE A 239 5.60 -5.37 12.01
C PHE A 239 5.66 -6.27 10.76
N PHE A 240 5.15 -7.51 10.85
CA PHE A 240 4.98 -8.36 9.67
C PHE A 240 4.08 -7.69 8.61
N ARG A 241 2.97 -7.06 9.03
CA ARG A 241 2.09 -6.31 8.13
C ARG A 241 2.72 -5.06 7.56
N MET A 242 3.76 -4.53 8.21
CA MET A 242 4.63 -3.48 7.68
C MET A 242 5.77 -4.04 6.80
N ALA A 243 5.74 -5.32 6.47
CA ALA A 243 6.74 -6.07 5.71
C ALA A 243 8.09 -6.29 6.45
N MET A 244 8.11 -6.24 7.79
CA MET A 244 9.31 -6.44 8.60
C MET A 244 9.37 -7.86 9.18
N ASN A 245 10.55 -8.47 9.12
CA ASN A 245 10.84 -9.71 9.83
C ASN A 245 11.28 -9.42 11.28
N ASP A 246 11.55 -10.48 12.07
CA ASP A 246 11.94 -10.32 13.48
C ASP A 246 13.25 -9.54 13.67
N GLU A 247 14.23 -9.72 12.80
CA GLU A 247 15.50 -8.98 12.87
C GLU A 247 15.32 -7.49 12.57
N GLU A 248 14.59 -7.17 11.51
CA GLU A 248 14.22 -5.80 11.15
C GLU A 248 13.38 -5.14 12.25
N THR A 249 12.48 -5.89 12.87
CA THR A 249 11.62 -5.43 13.96
C THR A 249 12.45 -5.03 15.19
N VAL A 250 13.32 -5.92 15.66
CA VAL A 250 14.20 -5.64 16.80
C VAL A 250 15.13 -4.46 16.50
N ALA A 251 15.70 -4.41 15.29
CA ALA A 251 16.58 -3.31 14.88
C ALA A 251 15.85 -1.97 14.88
N LEU A 252 14.62 -1.93 14.34
CA LEU A 252 13.79 -0.72 14.27
C LEU A 252 13.40 -0.22 15.66
N ILE A 253 12.91 -1.10 16.54
CA ILE A 253 12.48 -0.71 17.90
C ILE A 253 13.69 -0.19 18.69
N ALA A 254 14.76 -0.98 18.79
CA ALA A 254 15.94 -0.58 19.58
C ALA A 254 16.66 0.63 18.97
N GLY A 255 16.72 0.71 17.62
CA GLY A 255 17.34 1.84 16.93
C GLY A 255 16.56 3.13 17.14
N GLY A 256 15.24 3.10 17.02
CA GLY A 256 14.37 4.25 17.28
C GLY A 256 14.42 4.69 18.75
N HIS A 257 14.29 3.74 19.67
CA HIS A 257 14.31 4.00 21.12
C HIS A 257 15.71 4.32 21.68
N THR A 258 16.75 4.31 20.85
CA THR A 258 18.03 4.92 21.22
C THR A 258 17.88 6.43 21.42
N PHE A 259 16.92 7.06 20.77
CA PHE A 259 16.74 8.51 20.71
C PHE A 259 15.49 9.00 21.45
N GLY A 260 15.61 10.19 22.06
CA GLY A 260 14.47 10.94 22.59
C GLY A 260 13.82 10.38 23.81
N LYS A 261 12.53 10.68 23.95
CA LYS A 261 11.69 10.29 25.09
C LYS A 261 10.20 10.28 24.67
N THR A 262 9.36 9.67 25.50
CA THR A 262 7.90 9.85 25.49
C THR A 262 7.47 10.97 26.45
N HIS A 263 6.23 11.46 26.34
CA HIS A 263 5.74 12.66 27.04
C HIS A 263 4.51 12.37 27.91
N GLY A 264 4.67 11.53 28.91
CA GLY A 264 3.63 11.17 29.89
C GLY A 264 3.73 11.94 31.22
N ALA A 265 4.32 13.15 31.22
CA ALA A 265 4.61 13.92 32.44
C ALA A 265 3.39 14.54 33.14
N GLY A 266 2.19 14.49 32.56
CA GLY A 266 0.98 15.09 33.12
C GLY A 266 -0.31 14.39 32.71
N ASP A 267 -1.39 14.78 33.40
CA ASP A 267 -2.74 14.25 33.19
C ASP A 267 -3.20 14.46 31.73
N PRO A 268 -3.53 13.40 30.96
CA PRO A 268 -3.96 13.51 29.57
C PRO A 268 -5.25 14.33 29.40
N SER A 269 -6.08 14.48 30.43
CA SER A 269 -7.28 15.34 30.38
C SER A 269 -6.98 16.84 30.22
N LEU A 270 -5.71 17.23 30.43
CA LEU A 270 -5.23 18.59 30.18
C LEU A 270 -4.84 18.83 28.72
N LEU A 271 -4.78 17.79 27.90
CA LEU A 271 -4.51 17.89 26.47
C LEU A 271 -5.77 18.36 25.73
N GLY A 272 -5.61 19.34 24.85
CA GLY A 272 -6.69 19.82 23.99
C GLY A 272 -6.97 18.85 22.83
N PRO A 273 -7.97 19.18 22.00
CA PRO A 273 -8.35 18.34 20.88
C PRO A 273 -7.23 18.21 19.83
N GLU A 274 -7.33 17.19 19.03
CA GLU A 274 -6.52 16.92 17.83
C GLU A 274 -6.67 18.04 16.78
N PRO A 275 -5.81 18.10 15.75
CA PRO A 275 -5.88 19.15 14.72
C PRO A 275 -7.25 19.32 14.06
N GLU A 276 -7.92 18.23 13.69
CA GLU A 276 -9.25 18.28 13.05
C GLU A 276 -10.37 18.74 14.02
N GLY A 277 -10.19 18.53 15.32
CA GLY A 277 -11.12 18.99 16.37
C GLY A 277 -10.79 20.35 16.95
N SER A 278 -9.66 20.97 16.56
CA SER A 278 -9.20 22.25 17.11
C SER A 278 -9.92 23.45 16.49
N ALA A 279 -9.82 24.62 17.15
CA ALA A 279 -10.42 25.85 16.66
C ALA A 279 -9.74 26.34 15.38
N ILE A 280 -10.47 27.06 14.52
CA ILE A 280 -9.94 27.52 13.23
C ILE A 280 -8.77 28.50 13.39
N GLU A 281 -8.74 29.29 14.45
CA GLU A 281 -7.63 30.18 14.80
C GLU A 281 -6.34 29.44 15.16
N ASP A 282 -6.40 28.12 15.45
CA ASP A 282 -5.25 27.30 15.71
C ASP A 282 -4.52 26.88 14.43
N GLN A 283 -5.12 27.12 13.28
CA GLN A 283 -4.51 26.97 11.96
C GLN A 283 -3.91 25.58 11.72
N GLY A 284 -4.63 24.51 12.13
CA GLY A 284 -4.24 23.13 12.00
C GLY A 284 -3.22 22.65 13.04
N LEU A 285 -3.00 23.40 14.12
CA LEU A 285 -2.26 22.94 15.28
C LEU A 285 -3.24 22.44 16.35
N GLY A 286 -3.12 21.17 16.70
CA GLY A 286 -3.91 20.54 17.76
C GLY A 286 -3.14 20.34 19.06
N TRP A 287 -3.74 19.58 19.97
CA TRP A 287 -3.16 19.13 21.24
C TRP A 287 -2.59 20.25 22.11
N LYS A 288 -3.23 21.41 22.11
CA LYS A 288 -2.88 22.50 23.03
C LYS A 288 -3.04 22.04 24.46
N SER A 289 -1.93 21.98 25.19
CA SER A 289 -1.95 21.51 26.57
C SER A 289 -2.19 22.64 27.54
N ARG A 290 -2.95 22.33 28.59
CA ARG A 290 -3.13 23.20 29.79
C ARG A 290 -2.23 22.79 30.96
N HIS A 291 -1.34 21.83 30.73
CA HIS A 291 -0.34 21.40 31.71
C HIS A 291 0.83 22.41 31.70
N GLY A 292 1.03 23.09 32.81
CA GLY A 292 2.06 24.13 32.94
C GLY A 292 2.03 25.16 31.81
N THR A 293 3.13 25.32 31.10
CA THR A 293 3.25 26.19 29.93
C THR A 293 2.65 25.59 28.64
N GLY A 294 2.37 24.29 28.61
CA GLY A 294 1.83 23.55 27.48
C GLY A 294 2.87 23.07 26.47
N PHE A 295 4.14 23.44 26.62
CA PHE A 295 5.24 23.05 25.74
C PHE A 295 6.57 22.96 26.51
N GLY A 296 7.65 22.58 25.85
CA GLY A 296 8.97 22.40 26.47
C GLY A 296 8.91 21.38 27.62
N PRO A 297 9.34 21.76 28.84
CA PRO A 297 9.32 20.85 30.00
C PRO A 297 7.91 20.36 30.37
N ASP A 298 6.89 21.08 29.94
CA ASP A 298 5.49 20.80 30.21
C ASP A 298 4.77 20.15 29.01
N THR A 299 5.51 19.70 28.00
CA THR A 299 4.94 18.95 26.88
C THR A 299 4.35 17.63 27.37
N ILE A 300 3.08 17.36 27.02
CA ILE A 300 2.41 16.08 27.28
C ILE A 300 1.75 15.56 26.00
N THR A 301 1.68 14.21 25.89
CA THR A 301 0.86 13.50 24.91
C THR A 301 -0.07 12.48 25.56
N GLY A 302 0.01 12.33 26.89
CA GLY A 302 -0.53 11.18 27.62
C GLY A 302 0.39 9.97 27.52
N GLY A 303 -0.01 8.85 28.10
CA GLY A 303 0.77 7.62 28.00
C GLY A 303 2.02 7.56 28.89
N PRO A 304 2.99 6.68 28.57
CA PRO A 304 4.23 6.52 29.35
C PRO A 304 5.14 7.75 29.33
N GLU A 305 5.94 7.91 30.37
CA GLU A 305 7.02 8.89 30.49
C GLU A 305 8.37 8.16 30.55
N VAL A 306 8.92 7.85 29.39
CA VAL A 306 10.10 6.98 29.23
C VAL A 306 11.24 7.73 28.54
N THR A 307 12.45 7.59 29.09
CA THR A 307 13.70 7.94 28.41
C THR A 307 14.63 6.74 28.52
N TRP A 308 15.00 6.17 27.39
CA TRP A 308 15.64 4.86 27.34
C TRP A 308 17.15 4.88 27.60
N THR A 309 17.83 5.97 27.19
CA THR A 309 19.31 5.99 27.13
C THR A 309 19.89 7.20 27.84
N GLN A 310 21.19 7.10 28.17
CA GLN A 310 21.95 8.17 28.77
C GLN A 310 22.34 9.27 27.78
N MET A 311 22.21 9.02 26.49
CA MET A 311 22.53 9.97 25.41
C MET A 311 21.40 10.03 24.38
N PRO A 312 20.24 10.62 24.70
CA PRO A 312 19.04 10.58 23.85
C PRO A 312 19.18 11.28 22.50
N THR A 313 20.24 12.00 22.26
CA THR A 313 20.56 12.70 20.99
C THR A 313 21.85 12.21 20.34
N LYS A 314 22.29 10.99 20.68
CA LYS A 314 23.45 10.36 20.05
C LYS A 314 23.23 8.87 19.81
N TRP A 315 23.64 8.40 18.66
CA TRP A 315 23.69 6.97 18.38
C TRP A 315 24.58 6.23 19.36
N SER A 316 24.08 5.16 19.95
CA SER A 316 24.79 4.34 20.93
C SER A 316 24.13 2.97 21.09
N ASN A 317 24.81 2.05 21.78
CA ASN A 317 24.23 0.74 22.15
C ASN A 317 23.54 0.75 23.54
N HIS A 318 23.34 1.94 24.13
CA HIS A 318 22.85 2.07 25.51
C HIS A 318 21.43 1.52 25.70
N PHE A 319 20.61 1.40 24.63
CA PHE A 319 19.31 0.75 24.75
C PHE A 319 19.49 -0.70 25.22
N PHE A 320 20.31 -1.49 24.54
CA PHE A 320 20.57 -2.88 24.91
C PHE A 320 21.39 -2.99 26.20
N ASP A 321 22.34 -2.08 26.44
CA ASP A 321 23.08 -2.02 27.73
C ASP A 321 22.10 -1.93 28.89
N ASN A 322 21.13 -1.01 28.84
CA ASN A 322 20.14 -0.84 29.88
C ASN A 322 19.16 -2.02 29.94
N LEU A 323 18.69 -2.51 28.79
CA LEU A 323 17.74 -3.62 28.70
C LEU A 323 18.25 -4.87 29.43
N PHE A 324 19.56 -5.21 29.25
CA PHE A 324 20.14 -6.42 29.82
C PHE A 324 20.82 -6.22 31.19
N LYS A 325 21.26 -5.01 31.50
CA LYS A 325 21.95 -4.71 32.78
C LYS A 325 21.00 -4.76 33.97
N TYR A 326 19.76 -4.28 33.80
CA TYR A 326 18.83 -4.08 34.90
C TYR A 326 17.78 -5.20 34.99
N GLU A 327 17.31 -5.44 36.24
CA GLU A 327 15.99 -5.99 36.48
C GLU A 327 14.95 -4.86 36.40
N TRP A 328 13.77 -5.17 35.91
CA TRP A 328 12.71 -4.21 35.65
C TRP A 328 11.55 -4.46 36.59
N GLU A 329 11.04 -3.40 37.23
CA GLU A 329 9.86 -3.45 38.08
C GLU A 329 8.75 -2.56 37.50
N PRO A 330 7.47 -2.96 37.69
CA PRO A 330 6.34 -2.13 37.23
C PRO A 330 6.39 -0.73 37.82
N ASP A 331 6.02 0.25 36.98
CA ASP A 331 5.95 1.66 37.32
C ASP A 331 4.77 2.30 36.62
N THR A 332 4.38 3.50 37.04
CA THR A 332 3.28 4.26 36.44
C THR A 332 3.75 5.67 36.16
N SER A 333 3.50 6.16 34.95
CA SER A 333 3.80 7.54 34.58
C SER A 333 2.90 8.54 35.32
N PRO A 334 3.26 9.83 35.36
CA PRO A 334 2.36 10.87 35.87
C PRO A 334 1.02 10.96 35.13
N ALA A 335 0.96 10.52 33.87
CA ALA A 335 -0.27 10.41 33.10
C ALA A 335 -1.15 9.20 33.48
N GLY A 336 -0.67 8.32 34.37
CA GLY A 336 -1.37 7.10 34.80
C GLY A 336 -1.09 5.88 33.93
N ALA A 337 -0.23 6.00 32.91
CA ALA A 337 0.10 4.88 32.01
C ALA A 337 1.14 3.94 32.62
N LYS A 338 1.05 2.66 32.28
CA LYS A 338 1.94 1.62 32.75
C LYS A 338 3.26 1.64 32.01
N GLN A 339 4.34 1.53 32.76
CA GLN A 339 5.71 1.48 32.25
C GLN A 339 6.58 0.66 33.21
N TRP A 340 7.87 0.59 32.96
CA TRP A 340 8.82 -0.15 33.78
C TRP A 340 10.01 0.74 34.14
N LYS A 341 10.49 0.63 35.35
CA LYS A 341 11.72 1.30 35.80
C LYS A 341 12.78 0.30 36.22
N ALA A 342 14.04 0.70 36.07
CA ALA A 342 15.17 -0.11 36.47
C ALA A 342 15.23 -0.23 38.01
N LYS A 343 15.11 -1.47 38.53
CA LYS A 343 15.03 -1.76 39.97
C LYS A 343 16.35 -1.43 40.68
N GLY A 344 16.26 -0.56 41.68
CA GLY A 344 17.42 -0.19 42.48
C GLY A 344 18.55 0.54 41.74
N ALA A 345 18.28 1.06 40.55
CA ALA A 345 19.24 1.78 39.72
C ALA A 345 19.43 3.23 40.17
N GLU A 346 20.62 3.76 39.99
CA GLU A 346 20.89 5.19 40.11
C GLU A 346 20.23 5.99 38.96
N ALA A 347 19.95 7.26 39.19
CA ALA A 347 19.49 8.18 38.19
C ALA A 347 20.62 8.56 37.23
N THR A 348 20.62 8.04 36.02
CA THR A 348 21.67 8.22 35.01
C THR A 348 21.21 8.87 33.73
N VAL A 349 19.90 8.82 33.45
CA VAL A 349 19.32 9.35 32.21
C VAL A 349 19.01 10.85 32.36
N PRO A 350 19.39 11.71 31.40
CA PRO A 350 19.18 13.15 31.53
C PRO A 350 17.68 13.54 31.48
N ASP A 351 17.33 14.64 32.13
CA ASP A 351 16.06 15.33 31.89
C ASP A 351 16.16 16.14 30.60
N ALA A 352 15.04 16.26 29.87
CA ALA A 352 15.03 16.87 28.54
C ALA A 352 15.28 18.39 28.53
N HIS A 353 14.90 19.09 29.60
CA HIS A 353 14.95 20.55 29.69
C HIS A 353 15.72 21.06 30.92
N ASP A 354 16.19 20.18 31.79
CA ASP A 354 17.01 20.52 32.94
C ASP A 354 18.25 19.64 33.01
N PRO A 355 19.39 20.09 32.51
CA PRO A 355 20.62 19.28 32.46
C PRO A 355 21.19 18.94 33.86
N SER A 356 20.72 19.63 34.91
CA SER A 356 21.13 19.32 36.30
C SER A 356 20.38 18.12 36.87
N ARG A 357 19.26 17.71 36.28
CA ARG A 357 18.42 16.62 36.75
C ARG A 357 18.70 15.33 35.97
N LYS A 358 18.65 14.23 36.66
CA LYS A 358 18.71 12.88 36.08
C LYS A 358 17.55 12.05 36.58
N ARG A 359 17.15 11.07 35.76
CA ARG A 359 16.08 10.11 36.05
C ARG A 359 16.63 8.68 36.03
N VAL A 360 15.92 7.78 36.67
CA VAL A 360 16.19 6.34 36.59
C VAL A 360 15.83 5.86 35.17
N PRO A 361 16.60 4.94 34.57
CA PRO A 361 16.22 4.35 33.28
C PRO A 361 14.86 3.70 33.31
N THR A 362 14.06 3.92 32.26
CA THR A 362 12.70 3.40 32.10
C THR A 362 12.55 2.67 30.76
N MET A 363 11.59 1.76 30.68
CA MET A 363 11.27 0.98 29.48
C MET A 363 9.74 0.86 29.34
N LEU A 364 9.28 0.63 28.11
CA LEU A 364 7.93 0.24 27.78
C LEU A 364 7.72 -1.26 27.97
N THR A 365 6.49 -1.71 28.09
CA THR A 365 6.18 -3.16 28.04
C THR A 365 6.64 -3.79 26.73
N THR A 366 6.49 -3.06 25.64
CA THR A 366 6.95 -3.49 24.29
C THR A 366 8.47 -3.57 24.16
N ASP A 367 9.24 -2.76 24.90
CA ASP A 367 10.70 -2.89 24.94
C ASP A 367 11.13 -4.18 25.62
N LEU A 368 10.45 -4.52 26.73
CA LEU A 368 10.73 -5.76 27.47
C LEU A 368 10.41 -7.02 26.65
N ALA A 369 9.53 -6.93 25.66
CA ALA A 369 9.31 -8.03 24.70
C ALA A 369 10.64 -8.44 24.02
N LEU A 370 11.52 -7.50 23.73
CA LEU A 370 12.85 -7.78 23.12
C LEU A 370 13.81 -8.55 24.04
N LYS A 371 13.53 -8.59 25.34
CA LYS A 371 14.30 -9.36 26.34
C LYS A 371 13.66 -10.70 26.66
N PHE A 372 12.33 -10.80 26.63
CA PHE A 372 11.61 -11.97 27.15
C PHE A 372 11.07 -12.90 26.07
N ASP A 373 10.75 -12.42 24.85
CA ASP A 373 10.42 -13.31 23.75
C ASP A 373 11.68 -14.05 23.27
N PRO A 374 11.67 -15.39 23.20
CA PRO A 374 12.87 -16.17 22.92
C PRO A 374 13.53 -15.88 21.56
N GLU A 375 12.75 -15.53 20.53
CA GLU A 375 13.31 -15.22 19.21
C GLU A 375 13.88 -13.80 19.19
N TYR A 376 13.17 -12.84 19.77
CA TYR A 376 13.67 -11.46 19.90
C TYR A 376 14.89 -11.38 20.82
N GLU A 377 14.94 -12.16 21.92
CA GLU A 377 16.07 -12.19 22.82
C GLU A 377 17.37 -12.59 22.12
N LYS A 378 17.33 -13.63 21.28
CA LYS A 378 18.51 -14.08 20.51
C LYS A 378 19.07 -12.96 19.63
N ILE A 379 18.18 -12.24 18.94
CA ILE A 379 18.56 -11.12 18.07
C ILE A 379 19.10 -9.96 18.91
N SER A 380 18.41 -9.60 19.98
CA SER A 380 18.77 -8.50 20.88
C SER A 380 20.14 -8.73 21.54
N ARG A 381 20.43 -9.96 21.99
CA ARG A 381 21.75 -10.32 22.54
C ARG A 381 22.84 -10.23 21.50
N ARG A 382 22.60 -10.72 20.28
CA ARG A 382 23.55 -10.59 19.18
C ARG A 382 23.85 -9.11 18.90
N PHE A 383 22.84 -8.26 18.85
CA PHE A 383 23.01 -6.83 18.61
C PHE A 383 23.69 -6.11 19.77
N HIS A 384 23.46 -6.57 21.00
CA HIS A 384 24.18 -6.07 22.16
C HIS A 384 25.70 -6.42 22.12
N GLU A 385 26.01 -7.65 21.71
CA GLU A 385 27.40 -8.15 21.60
C GLU A 385 28.11 -7.62 20.33
N HIS A 386 27.36 -7.30 19.29
CA HIS A 386 27.86 -6.86 17.98
C HIS A 386 27.20 -5.55 17.54
N PRO A 387 27.58 -4.38 18.08
CA PRO A 387 26.97 -3.10 17.75
C PRO A 387 27.06 -2.69 16.27
N ASP A 388 28.03 -3.19 15.54
CA ASP A 388 28.20 -3.02 14.10
C ASP A 388 27.09 -3.73 13.30
N GLN A 389 26.71 -4.94 13.71
CA GLN A 389 25.59 -5.67 13.10
C GLN A 389 24.26 -4.97 13.42
N PHE A 390 24.11 -4.44 14.63
CA PHE A 390 22.93 -3.64 14.98
C PHE A 390 22.82 -2.39 14.11
N ALA A 391 23.91 -1.67 13.93
CA ALA A 391 23.93 -0.47 13.11
C ALA A 391 23.56 -0.77 11.65
N ASP A 392 24.12 -1.83 11.04
CA ASP A 392 23.79 -2.23 9.67
C ASP A 392 22.32 -2.69 9.55
N ALA A 393 21.85 -3.51 10.48
CA ALA A 393 20.47 -3.98 10.50
C ALA A 393 19.47 -2.81 10.63
N PHE A 394 19.73 -1.86 11.52
CA PHE A 394 18.89 -0.68 11.68
C PHE A 394 18.92 0.22 10.44
N ALA A 395 20.08 0.45 9.83
CA ALA A 395 20.21 1.26 8.62
C ALA A 395 19.39 0.67 7.45
N ARG A 396 19.47 -0.65 7.26
CA ARG A 396 18.71 -1.38 6.23
C ARG A 396 17.23 -1.42 6.52
N ALA A 397 16.83 -1.70 7.76
CA ALA A 397 15.42 -1.74 8.15
C ALA A 397 14.78 -0.35 8.08
N TRP A 398 15.47 0.71 8.48
CA TRP A 398 15.03 2.10 8.32
C TRP A 398 14.83 2.47 6.85
N PHE A 399 15.78 2.10 5.98
CA PHE A 399 15.65 2.33 4.55
C PHE A 399 14.45 1.57 3.97
N LYS A 400 14.26 0.31 4.34
CA LYS A 400 13.10 -0.48 3.92
C LYS A 400 11.80 0.14 4.41
N LEU A 401 11.70 0.51 5.69
CA LEU A 401 10.50 1.15 6.27
C LEU A 401 10.09 2.39 5.45
N THR A 402 11.04 3.24 5.12
CA THR A 402 10.79 4.53 4.49
C THR A 402 10.71 4.51 2.97
N HIS A 403 11.04 3.38 2.30
CA HIS A 403 11.08 3.28 0.83
C HIS A 403 10.25 2.10 0.29
N ARG A 404 9.63 1.28 1.16
CA ARG A 404 8.92 0.07 0.76
C ARG A 404 7.78 0.33 -0.22
N ASP A 405 7.12 1.48 -0.13
CA ASP A 405 5.98 1.91 -0.93
C ASP A 405 6.36 2.73 -2.18
N MET A 406 7.65 2.88 -2.48
CA MET A 406 8.11 3.62 -3.65
C MET A 406 8.15 2.80 -4.96
N GLY A 407 8.01 1.49 -4.87
CA GLY A 407 8.16 0.57 -6.00
C GLY A 407 9.62 0.31 -6.39
N PRO A 408 9.87 -0.05 -7.67
CA PRO A 408 11.19 -0.46 -8.11
C PRO A 408 12.20 0.71 -8.17
N LYS A 409 13.49 0.36 -8.04
CA LYS A 409 14.61 1.32 -7.96
C LYS A 409 14.70 2.31 -9.14
N VAL A 410 14.13 1.98 -10.31
CA VAL A 410 14.05 2.92 -11.45
C VAL A 410 13.29 4.21 -11.13
N ARG A 411 12.46 4.20 -10.10
CA ARG A 411 11.73 5.37 -9.61
C ARG A 411 12.52 6.24 -8.62
N TYR A 412 13.67 5.76 -8.15
CA TYR A 412 14.46 6.41 -7.11
C TYR A 412 15.32 7.52 -7.70
N LEU A 413 15.28 8.68 -7.07
CA LEU A 413 15.94 9.90 -7.54
C LEU A 413 16.98 10.41 -6.53
N GLY A 414 18.02 11.01 -7.05
CA GLY A 414 19.04 11.70 -6.28
C GLY A 414 20.33 10.91 -6.06
N PRO A 415 21.38 11.61 -5.57
CA PRO A 415 22.73 11.04 -5.45
C PRO A 415 22.91 10.08 -4.26
N LEU A 416 21.97 10.07 -3.31
CA LEU A 416 22.02 9.25 -2.10
C LEU A 416 21.37 7.88 -2.25
N VAL A 417 20.88 7.55 -3.46
CA VAL A 417 20.28 6.24 -3.76
C VAL A 417 21.33 5.14 -3.60
N PRO A 418 21.05 4.11 -2.77
CA PRO A 418 21.98 2.99 -2.61
C PRO A 418 22.25 2.26 -3.93
N LYS A 419 23.50 1.86 -4.14
CA LYS A 419 23.89 1.10 -5.34
C LYS A 419 23.41 -0.35 -5.30
N GLU A 420 23.32 -0.91 -4.11
CA GLU A 420 22.85 -2.28 -3.87
C GLU A 420 21.40 -2.44 -4.31
N ASP A 421 21.06 -3.54 -4.99
CA ASP A 421 19.68 -3.94 -5.28
C ASP A 421 19.19 -4.87 -4.17
N LEU A 422 18.08 -4.48 -3.54
CA LEU A 422 17.47 -5.24 -2.46
C LEU A 422 16.31 -6.08 -3.00
N SER A 423 16.19 -7.33 -2.55
CA SER A 423 15.19 -8.28 -3.07
C SER A 423 13.75 -7.74 -2.97
N TRP A 424 13.44 -7.03 -1.90
CA TRP A 424 12.12 -6.44 -1.67
C TRP A 424 11.78 -5.25 -2.60
N GLN A 425 12.73 -4.75 -3.37
CA GLN A 425 12.51 -3.72 -4.40
C GLN A 425 12.01 -4.33 -5.72
N ASP A 426 11.79 -5.64 -5.77
CA ASP A 426 11.40 -6.39 -6.96
C ASP A 426 12.31 -6.11 -8.17
N PRO A 427 13.65 -6.29 -8.04
CA PRO A 427 14.60 -5.89 -9.07
C PRO A 427 14.35 -6.64 -10.38
N ILE A 428 14.57 -5.94 -11.48
CA ILE A 428 14.43 -6.46 -12.84
C ILE A 428 15.73 -6.17 -13.59
N PRO A 429 16.28 -7.12 -14.37
CA PRO A 429 17.48 -6.88 -15.16
C PRO A 429 17.30 -5.67 -16.11
N ALA A 430 18.36 -4.90 -16.29
CA ALA A 430 18.36 -3.85 -17.30
C ALA A 430 18.32 -4.47 -18.72
N VAL A 431 17.75 -3.73 -19.68
CA VAL A 431 17.78 -4.10 -21.09
C VAL A 431 19.23 -4.09 -21.60
N ASP A 432 19.71 -5.23 -22.08
CA ASP A 432 21.09 -5.47 -22.52
C ASP A 432 21.22 -5.77 -24.03
N HIS A 433 20.14 -5.59 -24.78
CA HIS A 433 20.04 -5.90 -26.20
C HIS A 433 19.19 -4.88 -26.96
N PRO A 434 19.34 -4.78 -28.31
CA PRO A 434 18.42 -3.99 -29.13
C PRO A 434 16.99 -4.52 -29.05
N LEU A 435 16.02 -3.60 -28.93
CA LEU A 435 14.61 -3.93 -28.83
C LEU A 435 14.02 -4.28 -30.21
N VAL A 436 12.93 -5.04 -30.21
CA VAL A 436 12.11 -5.35 -31.39
C VAL A 436 11.47 -4.08 -31.95
N ASP A 437 11.39 -3.96 -33.26
CA ASP A 437 10.69 -2.88 -33.97
C ASP A 437 9.28 -3.29 -34.43
N GLU A 438 8.59 -2.39 -35.14
CA GLU A 438 7.24 -2.64 -35.62
C GLU A 438 7.12 -3.84 -36.55
N THR A 439 8.16 -4.13 -37.36
CA THR A 439 8.19 -5.30 -38.27
C THR A 439 8.30 -6.59 -37.50
N ASP A 440 9.18 -6.62 -36.50
CA ASP A 440 9.34 -7.75 -35.57
C ASP A 440 8.05 -8.01 -34.77
N VAL A 441 7.44 -6.94 -34.23
CA VAL A 441 6.19 -7.01 -33.52
C VAL A 441 5.07 -7.60 -34.40
N ALA A 442 4.95 -7.18 -35.64
CA ALA A 442 3.96 -7.74 -36.57
C ALA A 442 4.18 -9.23 -36.83
N ALA A 443 5.46 -9.65 -37.05
CA ALA A 443 5.81 -11.05 -37.25
C ALA A 443 5.52 -11.89 -35.98
N LEU A 444 5.91 -11.41 -34.81
CA LEU A 444 5.62 -12.09 -33.53
C LEU A 444 4.12 -12.25 -33.31
N LYS A 445 3.31 -11.21 -33.55
CA LYS A 445 1.84 -11.29 -33.45
C LYS A 445 1.27 -12.38 -34.35
N ALA A 446 1.75 -12.47 -35.62
CA ALA A 446 1.31 -13.50 -36.55
C ALA A 446 1.67 -14.92 -36.08
N THR A 447 2.88 -15.11 -35.55
CA THR A 447 3.34 -16.38 -34.98
C THR A 447 2.52 -16.79 -33.76
N ILE A 448 2.27 -15.85 -32.85
CA ILE A 448 1.43 -16.07 -31.64
C ILE A 448 0.01 -16.50 -32.04
N LEU A 449 -0.62 -15.80 -32.95
CA LEU A 449 -1.98 -16.12 -33.39
C LEU A 449 -2.08 -17.45 -34.15
N SER A 450 -0.99 -17.94 -34.75
CA SER A 450 -0.91 -19.25 -35.40
C SER A 450 -0.50 -20.40 -34.45
N SER A 451 -0.15 -20.13 -33.20
CA SER A 451 0.35 -21.11 -32.23
C SER A 451 -0.66 -22.16 -31.77
N GLY A 452 -1.96 -21.95 -32.08
CA GLY A 452 -3.07 -22.78 -31.63
C GLY A 452 -3.60 -22.39 -30.24
N LEU A 453 -3.09 -21.31 -29.61
CA LEU A 453 -3.64 -20.73 -28.39
C LEU A 453 -4.90 -19.93 -28.74
N THR A 454 -5.91 -20.01 -27.85
CA THR A 454 -7.19 -19.27 -28.03
C THR A 454 -7.05 -17.82 -27.59
N VAL A 455 -7.99 -16.97 -28.03
CA VAL A 455 -8.11 -15.59 -27.54
C VAL A 455 -8.22 -15.57 -26.01
N ALA A 456 -9.02 -16.47 -25.43
CA ALA A 456 -9.19 -16.60 -23.98
C ALA A 456 -7.85 -16.94 -23.26
N ASP A 457 -7.08 -17.90 -23.79
CA ASP A 457 -5.76 -18.26 -23.25
C ASP A 457 -4.81 -17.07 -23.18
N LEU A 458 -4.71 -16.33 -24.28
CA LEU A 458 -3.77 -15.21 -24.43
C LEU A 458 -4.18 -14.01 -23.58
N VAL A 459 -5.47 -13.67 -23.60
CA VAL A 459 -6.02 -12.53 -22.83
C VAL A 459 -5.94 -12.80 -21.34
N SER A 460 -6.37 -13.98 -20.84
CA SER A 460 -6.33 -14.29 -19.42
C SER A 460 -4.91 -14.38 -18.87
N THR A 461 -3.93 -14.87 -19.65
CA THR A 461 -2.53 -14.92 -19.25
C THR A 461 -1.91 -13.52 -19.15
N ALA A 462 -2.14 -12.66 -20.14
CA ALA A 462 -1.67 -11.27 -20.08
C ALA A 462 -2.30 -10.49 -18.94
N TRP A 463 -3.61 -10.65 -18.73
CA TRP A 463 -4.31 -10.06 -17.59
C TRP A 463 -3.72 -10.55 -16.26
N ALA A 464 -3.56 -11.87 -16.08
CA ALA A 464 -2.99 -12.46 -14.88
C ALA A 464 -1.58 -11.93 -14.55
N SER A 465 -0.77 -11.66 -15.59
CA SER A 465 0.57 -11.08 -15.44
C SER A 465 0.49 -9.62 -14.98
N ALA A 466 -0.31 -8.79 -15.65
CA ALA A 466 -0.34 -7.35 -15.46
C ALA A 466 -1.19 -6.89 -14.27
N SER A 467 -2.32 -7.57 -14.00
CA SER A 467 -3.31 -7.14 -13.01
C SER A 467 -2.88 -7.34 -11.55
N THR A 468 -1.70 -7.91 -11.30
CA THR A 468 -1.07 -7.95 -9.98
C THR A 468 -0.53 -6.59 -9.53
N PHE A 469 -0.41 -5.63 -10.45
CA PHE A 469 0.08 -4.30 -10.12
C PHE A 469 -0.79 -3.61 -9.06
N ARG A 470 -0.12 -2.92 -8.15
CA ARG A 470 -0.74 -2.10 -7.12
C ARG A 470 -0.24 -0.66 -7.25
N GLY A 471 -1.15 0.26 -7.57
CA GLY A 471 -0.86 1.70 -7.63
C GLY A 471 -0.47 2.31 -6.29
N SER A 472 -0.79 1.65 -5.19
CA SER A 472 -0.48 2.06 -3.82
C SER A 472 1.03 2.01 -3.55
N ASP A 473 1.68 0.88 -3.77
CA ASP A 473 3.12 0.66 -3.50
C ASP A 473 3.96 0.38 -4.76
N LYS A 474 3.34 0.44 -5.94
CA LYS A 474 4.01 0.26 -7.25
C LYS A 474 4.61 -1.13 -7.45
N ARG A 475 4.10 -2.15 -6.75
CA ARG A 475 4.52 -3.55 -6.87
C ARG A 475 3.63 -4.33 -7.83
N GLY A 476 4.12 -5.48 -8.28
CA GLY A 476 3.44 -6.31 -9.26
C GLY A 476 3.58 -5.80 -10.68
N GLY A 477 2.70 -6.27 -11.57
CA GLY A 477 2.72 -5.93 -12.98
C GLY A 477 3.38 -6.99 -13.87
N ALA A 478 3.39 -6.72 -15.17
CA ALA A 478 3.84 -7.66 -16.18
C ALA A 478 5.37 -7.74 -16.31
N ASN A 479 6.09 -6.67 -15.95
CA ASN A 479 7.53 -6.61 -16.05
C ASN A 479 8.19 -7.60 -15.07
N GLY A 480 9.20 -8.32 -15.52
CA GLY A 480 9.81 -9.42 -14.77
C GLY A 480 9.24 -10.80 -15.11
N ALA A 481 8.10 -10.89 -15.81
CA ALA A 481 7.40 -12.15 -16.09
C ALA A 481 7.27 -13.07 -14.87
N ARG A 482 7.04 -12.49 -13.68
CA ARG A 482 6.98 -13.25 -12.41
C ARG A 482 5.84 -14.25 -12.35
N ILE A 483 4.87 -14.13 -13.25
CA ILE A 483 3.81 -15.13 -13.43
C ILE A 483 4.34 -16.56 -13.71
N ARG A 484 5.59 -16.71 -14.20
CA ARG A 484 6.25 -18.01 -14.41
C ARG A 484 7.02 -18.51 -13.17
N LEU A 485 7.16 -17.68 -12.15
CA LEU A 485 7.94 -17.93 -10.94
C LEU A 485 7.04 -18.21 -9.74
N SER A 486 7.60 -18.87 -8.73
CA SER A 486 6.91 -19.03 -7.44
C SER A 486 6.92 -17.69 -6.69
N PRO A 487 5.81 -17.33 -5.99
CA PRO A 487 4.59 -18.12 -5.81
C PRO A 487 3.54 -17.94 -6.92
N GLN A 488 3.67 -16.94 -7.81
CA GLN A 488 2.61 -16.50 -8.72
C GLN A 488 2.17 -17.58 -9.72
N LYS A 489 3.08 -18.44 -10.19
CA LYS A 489 2.77 -19.54 -11.11
C LYS A 489 1.82 -20.57 -10.50
N ASP A 490 1.80 -20.67 -9.17
CA ASP A 490 1.07 -21.70 -8.42
C ASP A 490 -0.27 -21.17 -7.88
N TRP A 491 -0.57 -19.87 -8.05
CA TRP A 491 -1.83 -19.28 -7.59
C TRP A 491 -3.04 -19.91 -8.29
N GLU A 492 -4.04 -20.25 -7.51
CA GLU A 492 -5.26 -20.91 -8.01
C GLU A 492 -5.96 -20.09 -9.10
N VAL A 493 -5.99 -18.76 -8.94
CA VAL A 493 -6.60 -17.82 -9.90
C VAL A 493 -5.96 -17.88 -11.28
N ASN A 494 -4.73 -18.33 -11.40
CA ASN A 494 -3.95 -18.38 -12.63
C ASN A 494 -4.08 -19.73 -13.38
N GLU A 495 -4.84 -20.70 -12.81
CA GLU A 495 -5.01 -22.02 -13.44
C GLU A 495 -3.68 -22.67 -13.84
N PRO A 496 -2.85 -23.12 -12.88
CA PRO A 496 -1.45 -23.51 -13.10
C PRO A 496 -1.19 -24.41 -14.32
N ALA A 497 -2.09 -25.36 -14.59
CA ALA A 497 -1.96 -26.27 -15.74
C ALA A 497 -2.16 -25.55 -17.08
N GLN A 498 -3.16 -24.66 -17.18
CA GLN A 498 -3.40 -23.85 -18.39
C GLN A 498 -2.25 -22.87 -18.57
N LEU A 499 -1.87 -22.17 -17.49
CA LEU A 499 -0.76 -21.21 -17.50
C LEU A 499 0.53 -21.88 -18.00
N ALA A 500 0.88 -23.04 -17.47
CA ALA A 500 2.08 -23.78 -17.90
C ALA A 500 2.06 -24.12 -19.41
N ARG A 501 0.88 -24.50 -19.94
CA ARG A 501 0.70 -24.78 -21.38
C ARG A 501 0.90 -23.51 -22.23
N VAL A 502 0.35 -22.40 -21.80
CA VAL A 502 0.47 -21.12 -22.53
C VAL A 502 1.92 -20.63 -22.49
N LEU A 503 2.54 -20.62 -21.31
CA LEU A 503 3.93 -20.19 -21.14
C LEU A 503 4.91 -21.05 -21.95
N ALA A 504 4.72 -22.37 -22.00
CA ALA A 504 5.57 -23.25 -22.81
C ALA A 504 5.52 -22.89 -24.31
N LYS A 505 4.35 -22.51 -24.82
CA LYS A 505 4.20 -22.07 -26.22
C LYS A 505 4.86 -20.71 -26.47
N LEU A 506 4.68 -19.76 -25.58
CA LEU A 506 5.28 -18.43 -25.67
C LEU A 506 6.82 -18.52 -25.54
N GLU A 507 7.31 -19.38 -24.65
CA GLU A 507 8.74 -19.61 -24.49
C GLU A 507 9.38 -20.21 -25.75
N ALA A 508 8.69 -21.16 -26.42
CA ALA A 508 9.16 -21.68 -27.69
C ALA A 508 9.26 -20.59 -28.77
N ILE A 509 8.25 -19.72 -28.87
CA ILE A 509 8.26 -18.57 -29.80
C ILE A 509 9.41 -17.61 -29.48
N ARG A 510 9.62 -17.31 -28.16
CA ARG A 510 10.73 -16.47 -27.70
C ARG A 510 12.08 -17.05 -28.15
N SER A 511 12.29 -18.34 -27.87
CA SER A 511 13.56 -19.01 -28.22
C SER A 511 13.81 -19.00 -29.70
N GLU A 512 12.81 -19.35 -30.51
CA GLU A 512 12.93 -19.36 -31.98
C GLU A 512 13.28 -17.96 -32.53
N PHE A 513 12.59 -16.90 -32.03
CA PHE A 513 12.88 -15.53 -32.44
C PHE A 513 14.29 -15.10 -32.04
N ASN A 514 14.67 -15.33 -30.78
CA ASN A 514 15.96 -14.89 -30.25
C ASN A 514 17.14 -15.65 -30.83
N GLU A 515 16.96 -16.91 -31.30
CA GLU A 515 17.97 -17.74 -31.95
C GLU A 515 18.07 -17.50 -33.47
N SER A 516 17.04 -16.96 -34.09
CA SER A 516 16.97 -16.75 -35.54
C SER A 516 17.96 -15.72 -36.09
N GLY A 517 18.66 -15.01 -35.21
CA GLY A 517 19.75 -14.10 -35.59
C GLY A 517 19.29 -12.82 -36.32
N PHE A 518 18.04 -12.41 -36.21
CA PHE A 518 17.54 -11.13 -36.73
C PHE A 518 18.24 -9.96 -36.05
N GLY A 519 19.47 -9.65 -36.46
CA GLY A 519 20.15 -8.40 -36.12
C GLY A 519 20.47 -8.15 -34.63
N SER A 520 20.71 -9.19 -33.84
CA SER A 520 20.95 -9.10 -32.37
C SER A 520 19.73 -8.64 -31.52
N LYS A 521 18.58 -8.36 -32.12
CA LYS A 521 17.36 -8.02 -31.38
C LYS A 521 16.82 -9.22 -30.59
N LYS A 522 16.28 -8.96 -29.41
CA LYS A 522 15.65 -10.00 -28.58
C LYS A 522 14.33 -9.52 -28.05
N VAL A 523 13.48 -10.46 -27.68
CA VAL A 523 12.23 -10.24 -26.95
C VAL A 523 12.27 -11.03 -25.64
N SER A 524 11.86 -10.39 -24.53
CA SER A 524 11.66 -11.07 -23.25
C SER A 524 10.35 -11.84 -23.23
N LEU A 525 10.23 -12.79 -22.30
CA LEU A 525 8.95 -13.47 -22.09
C LEU A 525 7.89 -12.49 -21.53
N ALA A 526 8.31 -11.53 -20.69
CA ALA A 526 7.44 -10.47 -20.19
C ALA A 526 6.79 -9.66 -21.32
N ASP A 527 7.61 -9.21 -22.28
CA ASP A 527 7.10 -8.51 -23.47
C ASP A 527 6.21 -9.42 -24.33
N LEU A 528 6.59 -10.69 -24.48
CA LEU A 528 5.85 -11.61 -25.33
C LEU A 528 4.46 -11.96 -24.74
N ILE A 529 4.33 -12.07 -23.41
CA ILE A 529 3.04 -12.26 -22.72
C ILE A 529 2.10 -11.07 -23.00
N VAL A 530 2.59 -9.84 -22.84
CA VAL A 530 1.80 -8.63 -23.09
C VAL A 530 1.43 -8.51 -24.57
N LEU A 531 2.39 -8.78 -25.46
CA LEU A 531 2.17 -8.76 -26.91
C LEU A 531 1.13 -9.81 -27.33
N ALA A 532 1.15 -10.98 -26.71
CA ALA A 532 0.22 -12.07 -26.99
C ALA A 532 -1.23 -11.67 -26.63
N GLY A 533 -1.46 -11.09 -25.45
CA GLY A 533 -2.74 -10.55 -25.07
C GLY A 533 -3.22 -9.44 -26.00
N SER A 534 -2.32 -8.53 -26.39
CA SER A 534 -2.62 -7.43 -27.31
C SER A 534 -2.97 -7.91 -28.72
N ALA A 535 -2.25 -8.94 -29.24
CA ALA A 535 -2.58 -9.56 -30.53
C ALA A 535 -3.96 -10.25 -30.51
N ALA A 536 -4.29 -10.91 -29.40
CA ALA A 536 -5.60 -11.52 -29.21
C ALA A 536 -6.72 -10.49 -29.17
N VAL A 537 -6.52 -9.33 -28.51
CA VAL A 537 -7.46 -8.22 -28.47
C VAL A 537 -7.68 -7.63 -29.87
N GLU A 538 -6.60 -7.39 -30.65
CA GLU A 538 -6.72 -6.93 -32.05
C GLU A 538 -7.53 -7.90 -32.91
N LYS A 539 -7.22 -9.20 -32.79
CA LYS A 539 -7.96 -10.25 -33.52
C LYS A 539 -9.42 -10.26 -33.14
N ALA A 540 -9.72 -10.21 -31.85
CA ALA A 540 -11.11 -10.24 -31.34
C ALA A 540 -11.92 -9.00 -31.77
N ALA A 541 -11.28 -7.83 -31.81
CA ALA A 541 -11.90 -6.59 -32.31
C ALA A 541 -12.17 -6.68 -33.82
N LYS A 542 -11.21 -7.17 -34.61
CA LYS A 542 -11.38 -7.38 -36.05
C LYS A 542 -12.48 -8.40 -36.36
N ASP A 543 -12.54 -9.50 -35.60
CA ASP A 543 -13.59 -10.52 -35.71
C ASP A 543 -14.99 -9.98 -35.31
N ALA A 544 -15.03 -8.87 -34.55
CA ALA A 544 -16.24 -8.11 -34.21
C ALA A 544 -16.55 -6.99 -35.22
N GLY A 545 -15.75 -6.80 -36.25
CA GLY A 545 -15.94 -5.82 -37.32
C GLY A 545 -15.31 -4.44 -37.04
N VAL A 546 -14.46 -4.31 -36.02
CA VAL A 546 -13.75 -3.06 -35.69
C VAL A 546 -12.24 -3.28 -35.84
N GLU A 547 -11.61 -2.55 -36.74
CA GLU A 547 -10.17 -2.63 -36.93
C GLU A 547 -9.45 -1.65 -36.01
N VAL A 548 -8.60 -2.17 -35.12
CA VAL A 548 -7.81 -1.37 -34.17
C VAL A 548 -6.38 -1.91 -34.07
N LYS A 549 -5.42 -1.04 -33.81
CA LYS A 549 -4.05 -1.40 -33.40
C LYS A 549 -3.94 -1.18 -31.90
N VAL A 550 -3.53 -2.22 -31.16
CA VAL A 550 -3.23 -2.09 -29.72
C VAL A 550 -1.78 -1.63 -29.60
N PRO A 551 -1.51 -0.44 -29.04
CA PRO A 551 -0.16 0.05 -28.80
C PRO A 551 0.66 -0.92 -27.95
N PHE A 552 1.90 -1.14 -28.35
CA PHE A 552 2.84 -1.99 -27.63
C PHE A 552 4.20 -1.29 -27.52
N ALA A 553 4.74 -1.22 -26.30
CA ALA A 553 6.07 -0.70 -26.02
C ALA A 553 6.95 -1.85 -25.52
N PRO A 554 8.00 -2.26 -26.28
CA PRO A 554 8.94 -3.28 -25.83
C PRO A 554 9.88 -2.74 -24.75
N GLY A 555 10.62 -3.64 -24.09
CA GLY A 555 11.64 -3.28 -23.09
C GLY A 555 11.38 -3.83 -21.69
N ARG A 556 10.35 -4.66 -21.49
CA ARG A 556 10.24 -5.47 -20.27
C ARG A 556 11.34 -6.55 -20.30
N MET A 557 11.81 -6.93 -19.10
CA MET A 557 12.81 -7.97 -18.93
C MET A 557 12.28 -9.06 -18.00
N ASP A 558 12.96 -10.22 -18.01
CA ASP A 558 12.57 -11.39 -17.23
C ASP A 558 13.38 -11.44 -15.94
N ALA A 559 12.71 -11.33 -14.78
CA ALA A 559 13.34 -11.50 -13.47
C ALA A 559 13.67 -12.98 -13.20
N SER A 560 14.66 -13.24 -12.34
CA SER A 560 14.96 -14.58 -11.83
C SER A 560 14.16 -14.88 -10.54
N GLN A 561 14.21 -16.15 -10.09
CA GLN A 561 13.60 -16.52 -8.79
C GLN A 561 14.34 -15.84 -7.64
N GLU A 562 15.66 -15.67 -7.73
CA GLU A 562 16.49 -15.00 -6.72
C GLU A 562 16.18 -13.49 -6.63
N GLN A 563 15.71 -12.89 -7.72
CA GLN A 563 15.26 -11.50 -7.79
C GLN A 563 13.80 -11.34 -7.32
N THR A 564 13.17 -12.41 -6.85
CA THR A 564 11.77 -12.42 -6.41
C THR A 564 11.72 -12.74 -4.93
N ASP A 565 11.32 -11.75 -4.12
CA ASP A 565 11.04 -11.96 -2.69
C ASP A 565 9.69 -12.72 -2.56
N ALA A 566 9.78 -14.06 -2.62
CA ALA A 566 8.60 -14.92 -2.69
C ALA A 566 7.66 -14.74 -1.49
N ALA A 567 8.20 -14.53 -0.29
CA ALA A 567 7.40 -14.35 0.92
C ALA A 567 6.59 -13.05 0.88
N SER A 568 7.23 -11.94 0.48
CA SER A 568 6.55 -10.65 0.37
C SER A 568 5.73 -10.50 -0.92
N PHE A 569 5.87 -11.43 -1.87
CA PHE A 569 5.05 -11.49 -3.09
C PHE A 569 3.72 -12.25 -2.87
N ALA A 570 3.67 -13.14 -1.89
CA ALA A 570 2.45 -13.89 -1.56
C ALA A 570 1.22 -13.01 -1.31
N PRO A 571 1.31 -11.86 -0.59
CA PRO A 571 0.18 -10.95 -0.38
C PRO A 571 -0.41 -10.33 -1.66
N LEU A 572 0.26 -10.45 -2.81
CA LEU A 572 -0.28 -10.01 -4.09
C LEU A 572 -1.28 -11.02 -4.70
N GLU A 573 -1.39 -12.23 -4.14
CA GLU A 573 -2.36 -13.25 -4.59
C GLU A 573 -3.79 -12.70 -4.50
N PRO A 574 -4.53 -12.65 -5.60
CA PRO A 574 -5.93 -12.26 -5.57
C PRO A 574 -6.77 -13.38 -4.96
N PHE A 575 -7.40 -13.15 -3.81
CA PHE A 575 -8.44 -14.07 -3.29
C PHE A 575 -9.75 -13.95 -4.06
N VAL A 576 -9.99 -12.78 -4.65
CA VAL A 576 -11.04 -12.52 -5.63
C VAL A 576 -10.43 -11.79 -6.83
N ASP A 577 -10.73 -12.27 -8.03
CA ASP A 577 -10.53 -11.53 -9.27
C ASP A 577 -11.87 -11.44 -10.02
N ALA A 578 -12.61 -10.40 -9.71
CA ALA A 578 -13.92 -10.18 -10.28
C ALA A 578 -13.89 -10.00 -11.82
N PHE A 579 -12.78 -9.53 -12.38
CA PHE A 579 -12.58 -9.43 -13.83
C PHE A 579 -12.51 -10.80 -14.52
N ARG A 580 -11.98 -11.83 -13.84
CA ARG A 580 -11.94 -13.21 -14.33
C ARG A 580 -13.01 -14.12 -13.71
N ASN A 581 -13.96 -13.55 -12.99
CA ASN A 581 -15.05 -14.28 -12.33
C ASN A 581 -14.54 -15.36 -11.35
N PHE A 582 -13.49 -15.02 -10.60
CA PHE A 582 -12.86 -15.89 -9.61
C PHE A 582 -13.14 -15.39 -8.19
N ASP A 583 -13.57 -16.31 -7.33
CA ASP A 583 -13.67 -16.11 -5.89
C ASP A 583 -13.18 -17.39 -5.19
N SER A 584 -12.14 -17.27 -4.37
CA SER A 584 -11.60 -18.39 -3.59
C SER A 584 -12.46 -18.73 -2.35
N GLY A 585 -13.41 -17.88 -2.00
CA GLY A 585 -14.17 -17.95 -0.76
C GLY A 585 -13.36 -17.59 0.50
N ARG A 586 -12.16 -17.03 0.34
CA ARG A 586 -11.26 -16.62 1.44
C ARG A 586 -11.19 -15.09 1.60
N ALA A 587 -11.86 -14.33 0.75
CA ALA A 587 -11.83 -12.88 0.81
C ALA A 587 -12.58 -12.32 2.03
N PHE A 588 -12.10 -11.23 2.55
CA PHE A 588 -12.74 -10.48 3.64
C PHE A 588 -13.82 -9.50 3.14
N MET A 589 -13.91 -9.30 1.83
CA MET A 589 -14.90 -8.42 1.17
C MET A 589 -15.67 -9.18 0.10
N GLU A 590 -16.81 -8.64 -0.30
CA GLU A 590 -17.64 -9.22 -1.36
C GLU A 590 -17.01 -8.99 -2.74
N ALA A 591 -17.37 -9.82 -3.71
CA ALA A 591 -16.73 -9.80 -5.04
C ALA A 591 -16.91 -8.46 -5.78
N GLU A 592 -18.05 -7.79 -5.60
CA GLU A 592 -18.30 -6.45 -6.17
C GLU A 592 -17.48 -5.35 -5.49
N GLU A 593 -17.19 -5.46 -4.20
CA GLU A 593 -16.29 -4.56 -3.47
C GLU A 593 -14.85 -4.82 -3.92
N ALA A 594 -14.47 -6.10 -4.07
CA ALA A 594 -13.16 -6.49 -4.58
C ALA A 594 -12.92 -6.04 -6.04
N LEU A 595 -13.97 -5.93 -6.87
CA LEU A 595 -13.86 -5.32 -8.19
C LEU A 595 -13.39 -3.86 -8.11
N ILE A 596 -14.01 -3.09 -7.21
CA ILE A 596 -13.68 -1.66 -7.03
C ILE A 596 -12.29 -1.52 -6.43
N ASP A 597 -11.98 -2.31 -5.39
CA ASP A 597 -10.66 -2.32 -4.75
C ASP A 597 -9.54 -2.62 -5.77
N ARG A 598 -9.71 -3.67 -6.59
CA ARG A 598 -8.74 -4.00 -7.65
C ARG A 598 -8.64 -2.90 -8.70
N SER A 599 -9.77 -2.29 -9.07
CA SER A 599 -9.79 -1.19 -10.03
C SER A 599 -9.03 0.03 -9.51
N GLN A 600 -9.19 0.38 -8.24
CA GLN A 600 -8.41 1.45 -7.59
C GLN A 600 -6.92 1.13 -7.58
N LEU A 601 -6.53 -0.09 -7.20
CA LEU A 601 -5.13 -0.53 -7.21
C LEU A 601 -4.51 -0.49 -8.62
N LEU A 602 -5.31 -0.76 -9.66
CA LEU A 602 -4.90 -0.62 -11.06
C LEU A 602 -5.03 0.83 -11.59
N THR A 603 -5.38 1.78 -10.74
CA THR A 603 -5.59 3.20 -11.08
C THR A 603 -6.68 3.42 -12.14
N LEU A 604 -7.67 2.52 -12.24
CA LEU A 604 -8.74 2.60 -13.21
C LEU A 604 -9.84 3.56 -12.76
N THR A 605 -10.39 4.28 -13.72
CA THR A 605 -11.65 5.02 -13.56
C THR A 605 -12.84 4.08 -13.68
N ALA A 606 -14.03 4.51 -13.25
CA ALA A 606 -15.24 3.70 -13.37
C ALA A 606 -15.59 3.31 -14.82
N PRO A 607 -15.44 4.17 -15.85
CA PRO A 607 -15.58 3.76 -17.25
C PRO A 607 -14.57 2.70 -17.69
N GLU A 608 -13.28 2.85 -17.32
CA GLU A 608 -12.22 1.87 -17.65
C GLU A 608 -12.50 0.50 -16.99
N MET A 609 -12.94 0.51 -15.73
CA MET A 609 -13.38 -0.71 -15.04
C MET A 609 -14.54 -1.39 -15.79
N ALA A 610 -15.54 -0.62 -16.20
CA ALA A 610 -16.72 -1.15 -16.88
C ALA A 610 -16.37 -1.81 -18.22
N VAL A 611 -15.60 -1.13 -19.08
CA VAL A 611 -15.23 -1.69 -20.40
C VAL A 611 -14.33 -2.91 -20.27
N LEU A 612 -13.40 -2.91 -19.30
CA LEU A 612 -12.52 -4.06 -19.07
C LEU A 612 -13.32 -5.27 -18.59
N LEU A 613 -14.24 -5.10 -17.64
CA LEU A 613 -15.08 -6.21 -17.17
C LEU A 613 -15.93 -6.77 -18.31
N GLY A 614 -16.70 -5.92 -18.98
CA GLY A 614 -17.56 -6.36 -20.09
C GLY A 614 -16.79 -7.02 -21.23
N GLY A 615 -15.61 -6.48 -21.58
CA GLY A 615 -14.74 -7.04 -22.61
C GLY A 615 -14.14 -8.38 -22.22
N LEU A 616 -13.60 -8.51 -21.02
CA LEU A 616 -13.05 -9.77 -20.53
C LEU A 616 -14.11 -10.90 -20.49
N ARG A 617 -15.36 -10.56 -20.14
CA ARG A 617 -16.49 -11.49 -20.19
C ARG A 617 -16.73 -12.05 -21.61
N VAL A 618 -16.84 -11.17 -22.61
CA VAL A 618 -17.12 -11.60 -23.99
C VAL A 618 -15.91 -12.27 -24.63
N LEU A 619 -14.68 -11.95 -24.20
CA LEU A 619 -13.45 -12.60 -24.65
C LEU A 619 -13.24 -14.00 -24.05
N GLY A 620 -14.03 -14.38 -23.05
CA GLY A 620 -13.96 -15.68 -22.40
C GLY A 620 -12.83 -15.81 -21.39
N ALA A 621 -12.38 -14.70 -20.80
CA ALA A 621 -11.29 -14.68 -19.81
C ALA A 621 -11.71 -15.18 -18.41
N ASN A 622 -12.93 -15.64 -18.24
CA ASN A 622 -13.40 -16.20 -16.96
C ASN A 622 -12.59 -17.44 -16.58
N ARG A 623 -12.19 -17.52 -15.32
CA ARG A 623 -11.47 -18.69 -14.78
C ARG A 623 -12.27 -19.96 -15.00
N GLY A 624 -11.61 -21.04 -15.41
CA GLY A 624 -12.24 -22.35 -15.68
C GLY A 624 -13.19 -22.35 -16.87
N GLY A 625 -13.18 -21.31 -17.70
CA GLY A 625 -14.06 -21.20 -18.87
C GLY A 625 -15.56 -21.11 -18.53
N VAL A 626 -15.90 -20.72 -17.27
CA VAL A 626 -17.31 -20.57 -16.86
C VAL A 626 -17.99 -19.46 -17.66
N LYS A 627 -19.29 -19.62 -17.93
CA LYS A 627 -20.05 -18.72 -18.81
C LYS A 627 -20.85 -17.63 -18.06
N HIS A 628 -20.75 -17.59 -16.73
CA HIS A 628 -21.46 -16.55 -15.96
C HIS A 628 -20.96 -15.16 -16.35
N GLY A 629 -21.86 -14.26 -16.67
CA GLY A 629 -21.55 -12.91 -17.14
C GLY A 629 -21.11 -12.82 -18.62
N ALA A 630 -20.85 -13.92 -19.30
CA ALA A 630 -20.60 -13.91 -20.74
C ALA A 630 -21.92 -13.78 -21.52
N PHE A 631 -22.49 -12.56 -21.48
CA PHE A 631 -23.77 -12.27 -22.12
C PHE A 631 -23.61 -12.06 -23.64
N THR A 632 -23.10 -13.06 -24.33
CA THR A 632 -22.87 -12.99 -25.78
C THR A 632 -23.08 -14.35 -26.43
N GLU A 633 -23.59 -14.34 -27.66
CA GLU A 633 -23.68 -15.50 -28.57
C GLU A 633 -22.42 -15.60 -29.45
N ARG A 634 -21.48 -14.66 -29.32
CA ARG A 634 -20.27 -14.53 -30.13
C ARG A 634 -19.00 -14.54 -29.26
N PRO A 635 -18.78 -15.61 -28.44
CA PRO A 635 -17.66 -15.65 -27.52
C PRO A 635 -16.31 -15.52 -28.27
N GLY A 636 -15.35 -14.83 -27.65
CA GLY A 636 -14.03 -14.56 -28.24
C GLY A 636 -13.97 -13.38 -29.20
N LYS A 637 -15.10 -12.69 -29.43
CA LYS A 637 -15.14 -11.43 -30.20
C LYS A 637 -15.33 -10.25 -29.25
N LEU A 638 -14.61 -9.17 -29.49
CA LEU A 638 -14.68 -7.98 -28.65
C LEU A 638 -15.90 -7.13 -29.03
N THR A 639 -17.04 -7.49 -28.47
CA THR A 639 -18.33 -6.84 -28.71
C THR A 639 -18.84 -6.18 -27.44
N ASN A 640 -19.73 -5.20 -27.59
CA ASN A 640 -20.46 -4.58 -26.47
C ASN A 640 -21.67 -5.43 -25.98
N ASP A 641 -21.75 -6.69 -26.39
CA ASP A 641 -22.85 -7.61 -26.11
C ASP A 641 -23.14 -7.73 -24.61
N PHE A 642 -22.11 -7.66 -23.75
CA PHE A 642 -22.28 -7.70 -22.29
C PHE A 642 -23.31 -6.66 -21.83
N PHE A 643 -23.15 -5.40 -22.23
CA PHE A 643 -24.03 -4.31 -21.83
C PHE A 643 -25.41 -4.38 -22.54
N VAL A 644 -25.40 -4.69 -23.83
CA VAL A 644 -26.64 -4.81 -24.62
C VAL A 644 -27.57 -5.88 -24.02
N ASN A 645 -27.00 -7.07 -23.70
CA ASN A 645 -27.79 -8.20 -23.21
C ASN A 645 -28.13 -8.09 -21.72
N LEU A 646 -27.25 -7.44 -20.91
CA LEU A 646 -27.54 -7.13 -19.49
C LEU A 646 -28.80 -6.24 -19.38
N LEU A 647 -28.92 -5.23 -20.26
CA LEU A 647 -30.00 -4.23 -20.24
C LEU A 647 -31.18 -4.57 -21.15
N ASP A 648 -31.20 -5.74 -21.81
CA ASP A 648 -32.27 -6.17 -22.68
C ASP A 648 -33.61 -6.28 -21.92
N MET A 649 -34.60 -5.49 -22.30
CA MET A 649 -35.94 -5.47 -21.69
C MET A 649 -36.71 -6.78 -21.84
N ASN A 650 -36.31 -7.67 -22.76
CA ASN A 650 -36.89 -8.99 -22.91
C ASN A 650 -36.33 -10.01 -21.87
N ILE A 651 -35.32 -9.63 -21.11
CA ILE A 651 -34.73 -10.47 -20.07
C ILE A 651 -35.27 -10.05 -18.70
N VAL A 652 -35.65 -11.04 -17.90
CA VAL A 652 -36.00 -10.87 -16.48
C VAL A 652 -34.95 -11.58 -15.64
N TRP A 653 -34.26 -10.82 -14.80
CA TRP A 653 -33.25 -11.37 -13.88
C TRP A 653 -33.90 -11.86 -12.60
N GLN A 654 -33.51 -13.05 -12.13
CA GLN A 654 -33.90 -13.60 -10.85
C GLN A 654 -32.78 -14.40 -10.20
N ALA A 655 -32.78 -14.49 -8.87
CA ALA A 655 -31.83 -15.32 -8.14
C ALA A 655 -31.97 -16.79 -8.52
N ALA A 656 -30.85 -17.48 -8.72
CA ALA A 656 -30.81 -18.87 -9.21
C ALA A 656 -30.93 -19.93 -8.10
N GLY A 657 -31.27 -19.54 -6.87
CA GLY A 657 -31.33 -20.47 -5.72
C GLY A 657 -29.96 -20.87 -5.13
N THR A 658 -28.87 -20.54 -5.80
CA THR A 658 -27.48 -20.62 -5.31
C THR A 658 -26.96 -19.24 -5.02
N ASP A 659 -26.27 -19.05 -3.90
CA ASP A 659 -25.78 -17.74 -3.48
C ASP A 659 -24.88 -17.09 -4.53
N GLY A 660 -25.18 -15.83 -4.83
CA GLY A 660 -24.39 -14.99 -5.74
C GLY A 660 -24.61 -15.22 -7.24
N PHE A 661 -25.49 -16.17 -7.64
CA PHE A 661 -25.80 -16.44 -9.05
C PHE A 661 -27.21 -16.01 -9.41
N TYR A 662 -27.35 -15.58 -10.66
CA TYR A 662 -28.60 -15.08 -11.22
C TYR A 662 -28.85 -15.67 -12.60
N GLU A 663 -30.14 -15.86 -12.93
CA GLU A 663 -30.62 -16.29 -14.24
C GLU A 663 -31.36 -15.15 -14.94
N GLY A 664 -30.90 -14.81 -16.15
CA GLY A 664 -31.58 -13.98 -17.08
C GLY A 664 -32.53 -14.81 -17.96
N ARG A 665 -33.82 -14.70 -17.73
CA ARG A 665 -34.85 -15.47 -18.42
C ARG A 665 -35.56 -14.65 -19.45
N ASP A 666 -35.82 -15.26 -20.60
CA ASP A 666 -36.68 -14.67 -21.62
C ASP A 666 -38.06 -14.41 -21.06
N ARG A 667 -38.56 -13.18 -21.19
CA ARG A 667 -39.82 -12.72 -20.58
C ARG A 667 -41.06 -13.46 -21.09
N LYS A 668 -41.01 -13.99 -22.32
CA LYS A 668 -42.14 -14.67 -22.95
C LYS A 668 -42.11 -16.18 -22.70
N THR A 669 -40.93 -16.77 -22.80
CA THR A 669 -40.79 -18.23 -22.74
C THR A 669 -40.39 -18.74 -21.37
N SER A 670 -39.95 -17.85 -20.50
CA SER A 670 -39.32 -18.18 -19.18
C SER A 670 -38.08 -19.07 -19.25
N SER A 671 -37.53 -19.31 -20.45
CA SER A 671 -36.31 -20.08 -20.61
C SER A 671 -35.10 -19.26 -20.16
N VAL A 672 -34.14 -19.91 -19.53
CA VAL A 672 -32.86 -19.29 -19.13
C VAL A 672 -32.06 -19.00 -20.39
N LYS A 673 -31.71 -17.73 -20.59
CA LYS A 673 -30.89 -17.28 -21.70
C LYS A 673 -29.47 -16.96 -21.24
N TRP A 674 -29.33 -16.32 -20.08
CA TRP A 674 -28.07 -15.91 -19.51
C TRP A 674 -27.95 -16.36 -18.05
N THR A 675 -26.72 -16.47 -17.59
CA THR A 675 -26.41 -16.62 -16.17
C THR A 675 -25.34 -15.59 -15.80
N GLY A 676 -25.46 -14.98 -14.63
CA GLY A 676 -24.53 -13.94 -14.16
C GLY A 676 -24.26 -14.04 -12.67
N THR A 677 -23.27 -13.27 -12.22
CA THR A 677 -22.95 -13.09 -10.81
C THR A 677 -23.42 -11.72 -10.32
N ARG A 678 -23.28 -11.46 -9.02
CA ARG A 678 -23.52 -10.11 -8.46
C ARG A 678 -22.67 -9.06 -9.16
N VAL A 679 -21.39 -9.37 -9.41
CA VAL A 679 -20.45 -8.49 -10.12
C VAL A 679 -20.98 -8.08 -11.49
N ASP A 680 -21.65 -8.97 -12.21
CA ASP A 680 -22.22 -8.64 -13.51
C ASP A 680 -23.48 -7.77 -13.38
N LEU A 681 -24.32 -8.07 -12.39
CA LEU A 681 -25.62 -7.42 -12.23
C LEU A 681 -25.55 -6.02 -11.61
N ILE A 682 -24.49 -5.67 -10.88
CA ILE A 682 -24.36 -4.29 -10.36
C ILE A 682 -24.32 -3.25 -11.48
N PHE A 683 -23.83 -3.61 -12.68
CA PHE A 683 -23.84 -2.72 -13.86
C PHE A 683 -25.24 -2.45 -14.42
N GLY A 684 -26.23 -3.20 -13.98
CA GLY A 684 -27.64 -2.95 -14.29
C GLY A 684 -28.44 -2.36 -13.12
N SER A 685 -27.94 -2.50 -11.87
CA SER A 685 -28.70 -2.15 -10.66
C SER A 685 -28.16 -0.93 -9.92
N HIS A 686 -26.84 -0.73 -9.85
CA HIS A 686 -26.24 0.46 -9.25
C HIS A 686 -26.40 1.65 -10.22
N SER A 687 -26.98 2.75 -9.78
CA SER A 687 -27.41 3.86 -10.67
C SER A 687 -26.28 4.44 -11.52
N GLN A 688 -25.09 4.64 -10.95
CA GLN A 688 -23.94 5.20 -11.67
C GLN A 688 -23.32 4.18 -12.63
N LEU A 689 -23.15 2.92 -12.22
CA LEU A 689 -22.65 1.87 -13.10
C LEU A 689 -23.64 1.57 -14.23
N ARG A 690 -24.96 1.65 -13.95
CA ARG A 690 -25.98 1.54 -14.97
C ARG A 690 -25.90 2.65 -16.00
N ALA A 691 -25.69 3.90 -15.57
CA ALA A 691 -25.52 5.01 -16.50
C ALA A 691 -24.32 4.79 -17.45
N LEU A 692 -23.21 4.23 -16.95
CA LEU A 692 -22.08 3.83 -17.78
C LEU A 692 -22.44 2.66 -18.73
N ALA A 693 -23.11 1.65 -18.21
CA ALA A 693 -23.55 0.50 -19.01
C ALA A 693 -24.50 0.93 -20.16
N GLU A 694 -25.38 1.88 -19.93
CA GLU A 694 -26.31 2.44 -20.96
C GLU A 694 -25.54 3.12 -22.10
N VAL A 695 -24.43 3.82 -21.82
CA VAL A 695 -23.56 4.40 -22.86
C VAL A 695 -23.04 3.31 -23.80
N TYR A 696 -22.52 2.22 -23.24
CA TYR A 696 -21.95 1.13 -24.02
C TYR A 696 -22.99 0.17 -24.63
N ALA A 697 -24.22 0.21 -24.14
CA ALA A 697 -25.35 -0.58 -24.71
C ALA A 697 -26.04 0.08 -25.90
N CYS A 698 -25.76 1.36 -26.19
CA CYS A 698 -26.36 2.07 -27.32
C CYS A 698 -25.98 1.43 -28.65
N ALA A 699 -26.88 1.56 -29.67
CA ALA A 699 -26.70 0.92 -30.97
C ALA A 699 -25.44 1.39 -31.75
N ASP A 700 -24.98 2.58 -31.48
CA ASP A 700 -23.76 3.20 -32.07
C ASP A 700 -22.49 3.03 -31.23
N ALA A 701 -22.56 2.29 -30.11
CA ALA A 701 -21.49 2.26 -29.13
C ALA A 701 -20.39 1.21 -29.40
N GLN A 702 -20.56 0.29 -30.34
CA GLN A 702 -19.63 -0.82 -30.60
C GLN A 702 -18.19 -0.33 -30.82
N GLU A 703 -17.98 0.66 -31.68
CA GLU A 703 -16.65 1.18 -31.98
C GLU A 703 -16.06 1.94 -30.78
N LYS A 704 -16.88 2.74 -30.08
CA LYS A 704 -16.50 3.44 -28.86
C LYS A 704 -16.06 2.43 -27.80
N PHE A 705 -16.85 1.40 -27.57
CA PHE A 705 -16.54 0.34 -26.59
C PHE A 705 -15.17 -0.31 -26.87
N VAL A 706 -14.93 -0.68 -28.15
CA VAL A 706 -13.64 -1.30 -28.53
C VAL A 706 -12.48 -0.36 -28.29
N LYS A 707 -12.60 0.93 -28.65
CA LYS A 707 -11.53 1.92 -28.45
C LYS A 707 -11.27 2.16 -26.97
N ASP A 708 -12.31 2.31 -26.16
CA ASP A 708 -12.18 2.54 -24.71
C ASP A 708 -11.61 1.28 -24.01
N PHE A 709 -12.03 0.07 -24.44
CA PHE A 709 -11.42 -1.17 -23.96
C PHE A 709 -9.92 -1.24 -24.29
N VAL A 710 -9.53 -0.93 -25.50
CA VAL A 710 -8.12 -0.93 -25.91
C VAL A 710 -7.32 0.07 -25.10
N ALA A 711 -7.83 1.27 -24.88
CA ALA A 711 -7.15 2.27 -24.06
C ALA A 711 -6.95 1.79 -22.61
N ALA A 712 -8.01 1.24 -22.00
CA ALA A 712 -7.94 0.70 -20.64
C ALA A 712 -7.03 -0.55 -20.55
N TRP A 713 -7.06 -1.42 -21.56
CA TRP A 713 -6.16 -2.57 -21.68
C TRP A 713 -4.70 -2.15 -21.72
N VAL A 714 -4.35 -1.20 -22.58
CA VAL A 714 -2.98 -0.67 -22.72
C VAL A 714 -2.52 -0.03 -21.41
N LYS A 715 -3.41 0.69 -20.71
CA LYS A 715 -3.12 1.26 -19.41
C LYS A 715 -2.72 0.16 -18.41
N VAL A 716 -3.51 -0.91 -18.27
CA VAL A 716 -3.21 -2.03 -17.36
C VAL A 716 -1.89 -2.72 -17.75
N MET A 717 -1.67 -2.97 -19.04
CA MET A 717 -0.43 -3.62 -19.52
C MET A 717 0.83 -2.79 -19.27
N ASN A 718 0.71 -1.48 -19.06
CA ASN A 718 1.83 -0.55 -18.88
C ASN A 718 1.90 0.09 -17.49
N THR A 719 1.09 -0.32 -16.52
CA THR A 719 1.07 0.29 -15.17
C THR A 719 2.44 0.27 -14.48
N ASP A 720 3.25 -0.74 -14.73
CA ASP A 720 4.59 -0.95 -14.18
C ASP A 720 5.75 -0.44 -15.09
N ARG A 721 5.42 0.22 -16.19
CA ARG A 721 6.41 0.77 -17.14
C ARG A 721 6.76 2.21 -16.76
N PHE A 722 7.60 2.34 -15.73
CA PHE A 722 8.10 3.65 -15.24
C PHE A 722 9.18 4.27 -16.12
N ASP A 723 9.63 3.55 -17.14
CA ASP A 723 10.60 3.96 -18.14
C ASP A 723 9.96 4.65 -19.36
N LEU A 724 8.65 4.58 -19.52
CA LEU A 724 7.93 5.26 -20.58
C LEU A 724 7.59 6.70 -20.19
N ALA A 725 7.78 7.64 -21.08
CA ALA A 725 7.29 9.00 -20.90
C ALA A 725 5.75 8.98 -20.73
N ARG A 726 5.27 9.69 -19.72
CA ARG A 726 3.85 9.84 -19.43
C ARG A 726 3.25 10.98 -20.23
#